data_e38b887402472a85001c0f863a832377
#
_entry.id   e38b887402472a85001c0f863a832377
#
_cell.length_a   1.000
_cell.length_b   1.000
_cell.length_c   1.000
_cell.angle_alpha   90.00
_cell.angle_beta   90.00
_cell.angle_gamma   90.00
#
_symmetry.space_group_name_H-M   'P 1'
#
loop_
_entity.id
_entity.type
_entity.pdbx_description
1 polymer ?
#
loop_
_entity_poly.entity_id
_entity_poly.type
_entity_poly.pdbx_seq_one_letter_code
_entity_poly.pdbx_strand_id
1 'polypeptide(L)'
;MRSQVLLFFSRLLRQMQSPLMHYFNVYRPVQKLIQLQGDALGPELEKEVLQFIAVLCTKIRQEPALLPYVLESQNVGSLGLTAKPSMTSGQTMPPSEEEGRGLCPEKQLRGDPTASVLNLVTSLIGLCKSKNKKVALKAQENLLLLTTVDHATAAQALAQDSMLCLLLSDYLCSLYNAIPGSINPADIATLPAVQWRLQRDTSAEGRSFPGKPSLEAFFGWLDFCDCLTKQAHPVIGDTLSATVGRRLFLETLRPQLLQMSDSGILFSVALLTGLVRRIRAPALLQQLAGFLLEPEMDPVGPSDSACRQQGSNLCSQLIENCNHPSDEISVATLRLFEELVWLPDQRILQSLVLRHLEERSYVLRSPLGQEDLAGPEQEFCEEGLDLEEDPYFADGLPAAVLRRPSKAATLAPEERPGQSEGPVDVKEAVSSFLCLVPSEVKTSLYLEETGYDTYVHDAKVLFQECCVNVAHWTWPQVQPPQKTSPAAPQFYEGRFLQVLFDRLAQILHQPYAVNLQVTSVLSRLALFPHPHLHEYLLDPYLPLAPGCRTLFSVLIRVIGSLMHTAHRITDFSANLLLVRRKLMGLVSDEHPIGHQMLLEGVIVLEEFCKELAAIVFVKSALKGPPGQSRPHAPSPS
;
A
#
# COMPACT_ATOMS: atom_id res chain seq x y z
N MET A 1 21.00 44.94 -17.65
CA MET A 1 21.19 44.45 -19.01
C MET A 1 20.65 43.03 -19.19
N ARG A 2 21.08 42.01 -18.40
CA ARG A 2 20.61 40.59 -18.54
C ARG A 2 19.08 40.44 -18.46
N SER A 3 18.40 41.10 -17.50
CA SER A 3 16.95 41.09 -17.33
C SER A 3 16.21 41.67 -18.57
N GLN A 4 16.69 42.76 -19.14
CA GLN A 4 16.09 43.35 -20.36
C GLN A 4 16.21 42.44 -21.57
N VAL A 5 17.32 41.68 -21.70
CA VAL A 5 17.52 40.73 -22.75
C VAL A 5 16.53 39.57 -22.62
N LEU A 6 16.36 39.03 -21.42
CA LEU A 6 15.38 37.96 -21.16
C LEU A 6 13.94 38.40 -21.45
N LEU A 7 13.57 39.61 -21.04
CA LEU A 7 12.25 40.16 -21.31
C LEU A 7 12.03 40.42 -22.82
N PHE A 8 13.05 40.90 -23.52
CA PHE A 8 12.99 41.05 -24.97
C PHE A 8 12.75 39.72 -25.69
N PHE A 9 13.57 38.70 -25.38
CA PHE A 9 13.40 37.36 -25.97
C PHE A 9 12.07 36.72 -25.58
N SER A 10 11.59 36.92 -24.34
CA SER A 10 10.29 36.43 -23.90
C SER A 10 9.13 37.03 -24.74
N ARG A 11 9.21 38.33 -25.03
CA ARG A 11 8.22 39.02 -25.88
C ARG A 11 8.31 38.56 -27.34
N LEU A 12 9.54 38.44 -27.86
CA LEU A 12 9.78 38.00 -29.24
C LEU A 12 9.23 36.57 -29.44
N LEU A 13 9.60 35.62 -28.61
CA LEU A 13 9.15 34.23 -28.67
C LEU A 13 7.63 34.12 -28.56
N ARG A 14 6.99 34.96 -27.73
CA ARG A 14 5.53 34.96 -27.58
C ARG A 14 4.82 35.36 -28.87
N GLN A 15 5.39 36.26 -29.66
CA GLN A 15 4.81 36.78 -30.90
C GLN A 15 5.16 35.92 -32.13
N MET A 16 6.24 35.13 -32.07
CA MET A 16 6.65 34.28 -33.20
C MET A 16 5.64 33.15 -33.44
N GLN A 17 5.28 32.98 -34.70
CA GLN A 17 4.46 31.86 -35.18
C GLN A 17 5.34 30.72 -35.74
N SER A 18 4.79 29.52 -35.85
CA SER A 18 5.47 28.27 -36.17
C SER A 18 6.49 28.36 -37.32
N PRO A 19 6.19 28.83 -38.52
CA PRO A 19 7.17 28.79 -39.62
C PRO A 19 8.44 29.60 -39.36
N LEU A 20 8.34 30.70 -38.58
CA LEU A 20 9.47 31.58 -38.29
C LEU A 20 10.45 30.99 -37.29
N MET A 21 9.97 30.12 -36.39
CA MET A 21 10.81 29.48 -35.39
C MET A 21 11.88 28.55 -36.01
N HIS A 22 11.60 27.94 -37.17
CA HIS A 22 12.54 27.07 -37.87
C HIS A 22 13.53 27.83 -38.73
N TYR A 23 13.16 29.00 -39.29
CA TYR A 23 14.01 29.77 -40.19
C TYR A 23 15.05 30.65 -39.47
N PHE A 24 14.70 31.16 -38.29
CA PHE A 24 15.66 31.92 -37.49
C PHE A 24 16.34 30.98 -36.53
N ASN A 25 17.67 30.87 -36.54
CA ASN A 25 18.48 30.14 -35.58
C ASN A 25 18.26 30.64 -34.11
N VAL A 26 16.99 30.73 -33.69
CA VAL A 26 16.55 31.23 -32.37
C VAL A 26 17.02 30.31 -31.27
N TYR A 27 17.21 29.03 -31.56
CA TYR A 27 17.66 28.04 -30.58
C TYR A 27 19.03 28.36 -29.96
N ARG A 28 20.00 28.91 -30.73
CA ARG A 28 21.33 29.27 -30.19
C ARG A 28 21.28 30.37 -29.11
N PRO A 29 20.60 31.52 -29.32
CA PRO A 29 20.35 32.49 -28.26
C PRO A 29 19.59 31.91 -27.09
N VAL A 30 18.56 31.05 -27.31
CA VAL A 30 17.76 30.41 -26.30
C VAL A 30 18.63 29.49 -25.40
N GLN A 31 19.46 28.64 -26.00
CA GLN A 31 20.41 27.79 -25.27
C GLN A 31 21.38 28.63 -24.43
N LYS A 32 21.96 29.70 -25.00
CA LYS A 32 22.84 30.59 -24.26
C LYS A 32 22.14 31.29 -23.10
N LEU A 33 20.86 31.67 -23.27
CA LEU A 33 20.08 32.28 -22.18
C LEU A 33 19.75 31.27 -21.08
N ILE A 34 19.52 30.00 -21.44
CA ILE A 34 19.36 28.91 -20.46
C ILE A 34 20.68 28.65 -19.71
N GLN A 35 21.82 28.64 -20.42
CA GLN A 35 23.14 28.43 -19.83
C GLN A 35 23.61 29.56 -18.90
N LEU A 36 23.11 30.80 -19.07
CA LEU A 36 23.40 31.93 -18.18
C LEU A 36 22.95 31.70 -16.72
N GLN A 37 22.23 30.64 -16.44
CA GLN A 37 21.74 30.30 -15.10
C GLN A 37 22.82 29.67 -14.19
N GLY A 38 23.93 29.14 -14.73
CA GLY A 38 24.93 28.41 -13.97
C GLY A 38 25.72 29.25 -12.98
N ASP A 39 25.87 30.56 -13.20
CA ASP A 39 26.68 31.43 -12.36
C ASP A 39 25.77 32.34 -11.51
N ALA A 40 25.66 32.04 -10.23
CA ALA A 40 25.13 32.87 -9.15
C ALA A 40 24.07 33.91 -9.58
N LEU A 41 22.87 33.41 -9.93
CA LEU A 41 21.70 34.23 -10.17
C LEU A 41 21.24 34.88 -8.86
N GLY A 42 21.31 36.23 -8.79
CA GLY A 42 20.65 36.93 -7.72
C GLY A 42 19.11 36.73 -7.80
N PRO A 43 18.42 36.83 -6.64
CA PRO A 43 16.96 36.55 -6.57
C PRO A 43 16.10 37.44 -7.48
N GLU A 44 16.64 38.53 -7.99
CA GLU A 44 15.96 39.42 -8.94
C GLU A 44 15.89 38.86 -10.35
N LEU A 45 16.87 38.05 -10.76
CA LEU A 45 16.91 37.49 -12.10
C LEU A 45 16.08 36.18 -12.24
N GLU A 46 15.81 35.51 -11.14
CA GLU A 46 15.02 34.27 -11.13
C GLU A 46 13.63 34.45 -11.74
N LYS A 47 12.99 35.60 -11.53
CA LYS A 47 11.65 35.89 -12.06
C LYS A 47 11.64 36.02 -13.59
N GLU A 48 12.59 36.74 -14.15
CA GLU A 48 12.72 36.95 -15.58
C GLU A 48 13.10 35.66 -16.31
N VAL A 49 13.99 34.88 -15.72
CA VAL A 49 14.34 33.56 -16.23
C VAL A 49 13.12 32.64 -16.21
N LEU A 50 12.39 32.61 -15.12
CA LEU A 50 11.17 31.81 -14.98
C LEU A 50 10.11 32.21 -16.02
N GLN A 51 9.92 33.52 -16.26
CA GLN A 51 9.01 34.03 -17.27
C GLN A 51 9.45 33.62 -18.68
N PHE A 52 10.73 33.68 -18.98
CA PHE A 52 11.30 33.25 -20.25
C PHE A 52 11.07 31.74 -20.46
N ILE A 53 11.36 30.91 -19.46
CA ILE A 53 11.15 29.45 -19.50
C ILE A 53 9.66 29.12 -19.64
N ALA A 54 8.77 29.84 -18.97
CA ALA A 54 7.32 29.64 -19.09
C ALA A 54 6.82 29.86 -20.54
N VAL A 55 7.32 30.91 -21.21
CA VAL A 55 7.01 31.14 -22.63
C VAL A 55 7.56 30.00 -23.50
N LEU A 56 8.77 29.54 -23.22
CA LEU A 56 9.41 28.47 -23.95
C LEU A 56 8.65 27.14 -23.78
N CYS A 57 8.28 26.75 -22.57
CA CYS A 57 7.46 25.56 -22.31
C CYS A 57 6.10 25.62 -23.04
N THR A 58 5.47 26.81 -23.05
CA THR A 58 4.21 27.01 -23.78
C THR A 58 4.40 26.81 -25.29
N LYS A 59 5.50 27.31 -25.85
CA LYS A 59 5.83 27.13 -27.27
C LYS A 59 6.16 25.68 -27.61
N ILE A 60 6.95 24.99 -26.80
CA ILE A 60 7.25 23.57 -26.99
C ILE A 60 5.96 22.73 -26.97
N ARG A 61 5.02 23.05 -26.07
CA ARG A 61 3.73 22.36 -26.03
C ARG A 61 2.92 22.57 -27.31
N GLN A 62 2.98 23.78 -27.89
CA GLN A 62 2.32 24.09 -29.17
C GLN A 62 3.02 23.43 -30.37
N GLU A 63 4.33 23.33 -30.31
CA GLU A 63 5.19 22.82 -31.36
C GLU A 63 6.28 21.91 -30.80
N PRO A 64 5.98 20.62 -30.56
CA PRO A 64 6.89 19.66 -29.92
C PRO A 64 8.22 19.45 -30.67
N ALA A 65 8.26 19.73 -32.01
CA ALA A 65 9.47 19.65 -32.82
C ALA A 65 10.59 20.60 -32.36
N LEU A 66 10.29 21.60 -31.53
CA LEU A 66 11.28 22.51 -30.93
C LEU A 66 12.08 21.89 -29.78
N LEU A 67 11.57 20.81 -29.19
CA LEU A 67 12.16 20.21 -27.99
C LEU A 67 13.64 19.78 -28.17
N PRO A 68 14.04 19.06 -29.25
CA PRO A 68 15.42 18.63 -29.43
C PRO A 68 16.41 19.80 -29.39
N TYR A 69 16.05 20.94 -29.97
CA TYR A 69 16.92 22.12 -30.01
C TYR A 69 17.18 22.76 -28.63
N VAL A 70 16.36 22.43 -27.65
CA VAL A 70 16.43 22.99 -26.29
C VAL A 70 17.05 21.98 -25.32
N LEU A 71 17.03 20.69 -25.68
CA LEU A 71 17.64 19.60 -24.92
C LEU A 71 19.07 19.34 -25.32
N GLU A 72 19.49 19.65 -26.58
CA GLU A 72 20.86 19.43 -27.05
C GLU A 72 21.87 20.22 -26.22
N SER A 73 22.77 19.50 -25.58
CA SER A 73 23.97 20.03 -24.97
C SER A 73 25.06 20.07 -26.04
N GLN A 74 25.51 21.25 -26.45
CA GLN A 74 26.70 21.33 -27.28
C GLN A 74 27.91 20.93 -26.46
N ASN A 75 28.46 19.75 -26.73
CA ASN A 75 29.87 19.48 -26.46
C ASN A 75 30.71 20.45 -27.32
N VAL A 76 31.19 21.52 -26.70
CA VAL A 76 32.19 22.41 -27.30
C VAL A 76 33.50 21.63 -27.39
N GLY A 77 33.69 20.90 -28.47
CA GLY A 77 34.90 20.14 -28.67
C GLY A 77 34.86 19.18 -29.85
N SER A 78 34.43 19.62 -31.03
CA SER A 78 34.89 19.04 -32.31
C SER A 78 34.42 19.92 -33.48
N LEU A 79 35.12 21.00 -33.71
CA LEU A 79 35.24 21.61 -35.04
C LEU A 79 36.22 20.76 -35.85
N GLY A 80 35.74 19.71 -36.48
CA GLY A 80 36.43 18.91 -37.47
C GLY A 80 35.74 19.06 -38.82
N LEU A 81 36.39 19.81 -39.69
CA LEU A 81 36.08 20.10 -41.06
C LEU A 81 35.68 18.87 -41.89
N THR A 82 34.62 19.03 -42.65
CA THR A 82 34.35 18.54 -44.04
C THR A 82 35.07 17.29 -44.51
N ALA A 83 34.35 16.24 -44.82
CA ALA A 83 34.73 15.31 -45.88
C ALA A 83 33.53 14.98 -46.77
N LYS A 84 33.68 15.32 -48.06
CA LYS A 84 32.81 14.91 -49.18
C LYS A 84 32.90 13.39 -49.38
N PRO A 85 31.86 12.74 -49.89
CA PRO A 85 31.96 11.33 -50.26
C PRO A 85 32.72 11.17 -51.59
N SER A 86 33.74 10.29 -51.58
CA SER A 86 34.33 9.77 -52.80
C SER A 86 34.19 8.26 -52.83
N MET A 87 33.50 7.76 -53.84
CA MET A 87 33.49 6.37 -54.25
C MET A 87 34.89 5.98 -54.82
N THR A 88 35.40 4.82 -54.45
CA THR A 88 35.90 3.78 -55.40
C THR A 88 36.47 2.57 -54.65
N SER A 89 36.02 1.46 -55.07
CA SER A 89 36.42 0.07 -55.16
C SER A 89 37.89 -0.34 -54.87
N GLY A 90 38.03 -1.52 -54.25
CA GLY A 90 39.05 -2.48 -54.74
C GLY A 90 39.95 -3.15 -53.68
N GLN A 91 39.59 -4.35 -53.30
CA GLN A 91 40.43 -5.57 -53.22
C GLN A 91 41.64 -5.72 -52.29
N THR A 92 41.52 -6.84 -51.57
CA THR A 92 42.51 -7.93 -51.28
C THR A 92 43.40 -7.87 -50.04
N MET A 93 43.26 -8.88 -49.28
CA MET A 93 43.87 -9.64 -48.17
C MET A 93 45.40 -9.92 -48.26
N PRO A 94 45.95 -10.68 -47.28
CA PRO A 94 46.79 -10.31 -46.11
C PRO A 94 48.21 -10.91 -46.25
N PRO A 95 48.98 -11.36 -45.28
CA PRO A 95 49.09 -11.27 -43.82
C PRO A 95 50.52 -10.97 -43.29
N SER A 96 50.69 -10.98 -41.99
CA SER A 96 51.75 -11.63 -41.17
C SER A 96 52.32 -10.77 -40.05
N GLU A 97 52.29 -11.35 -38.90
CA GLU A 97 53.10 -11.38 -37.69
C GLU A 97 54.34 -10.48 -37.59
N GLU A 98 54.55 -9.79 -36.46
CA GLU A 98 55.57 -10.11 -35.48
C GLU A 98 55.66 -9.10 -34.31
N GLU A 99 56.09 -9.59 -33.22
CA GLU A 99 56.30 -9.10 -31.88
C GLU A 99 57.05 -7.77 -31.73
N GLY A 100 56.73 -7.02 -30.66
CA GLY A 100 57.64 -5.96 -30.19
C GLY A 100 57.13 -5.24 -28.96
N ARG A 101 57.63 -5.62 -27.79
CA ARG A 101 57.51 -4.97 -26.49
C ARG A 101 57.76 -3.47 -26.52
N GLY A 102 56.93 -2.70 -25.82
CA GLY A 102 57.24 -1.32 -25.49
C GLY A 102 56.32 -0.73 -24.45
N LEU A 103 56.77 -0.66 -23.21
CA LEU A 103 56.16 0.03 -22.07
C LEU A 103 55.92 1.51 -22.34
N CYS A 104 54.77 2.01 -21.82
CA CYS A 104 54.60 3.25 -21.06
C CYS A 104 53.64 4.26 -21.65
N PRO A 105 53.12 5.19 -20.86
CA PRO A 105 52.30 5.05 -19.67
C PRO A 105 50.89 5.62 -19.88
N GLU A 106 49.94 5.05 -19.17
CA GLU A 106 48.60 5.58 -19.03
C GLU A 106 48.63 7.01 -18.44
N LYS A 107 48.41 7.99 -19.29
CA LYS A 107 47.88 9.27 -18.86
C LYS A 107 46.39 9.10 -18.67
N GLN A 108 46.01 8.78 -17.44
CA GLN A 108 44.66 8.99 -16.95
C GLN A 108 44.27 10.47 -17.13
N LEU A 109 43.55 10.76 -18.19
CA LEU A 109 42.72 11.97 -18.25
C LEU A 109 41.56 11.73 -17.29
N ARG A 110 41.78 12.11 -16.02
CA ARG A 110 40.68 12.44 -15.12
C ARG A 110 40.00 13.70 -15.69
N GLY A 111 39.06 13.50 -16.60
CA GLY A 111 38.03 14.49 -16.90
C GLY A 111 37.14 14.58 -15.68
N ASP A 112 37.05 15.75 -15.06
CA ASP A 112 36.08 16.05 -14.02
C ASP A 112 34.65 15.67 -14.51
N PRO A 113 33.93 14.78 -13.81
CA PRO A 113 32.58 14.39 -14.22
C PRO A 113 31.50 15.46 -13.89
N THR A 114 31.89 16.68 -13.58
CA THR A 114 30.98 17.75 -13.11
C THR A 114 30.73 18.89 -14.10
N ALA A 115 31.02 18.72 -15.38
CA ALA A 115 30.46 19.63 -16.38
C ALA A 115 28.95 19.33 -16.51
N SER A 116 28.14 19.87 -15.59
CA SER A 116 26.69 19.74 -15.62
C SER A 116 26.16 20.33 -16.93
N VAL A 117 25.58 19.46 -17.74
CA VAL A 117 24.93 19.83 -18.99
C VAL A 117 23.72 20.70 -18.65
N LEU A 118 23.87 22.01 -18.77
CA LEU A 118 22.81 22.96 -18.56
C LEU A 118 21.86 22.95 -19.76
N ASN A 119 20.69 22.34 -19.57
CA ASN A 119 19.58 22.36 -20.53
C ASN A 119 18.30 22.92 -19.86
N LEU A 120 17.20 23.01 -20.60
CA LEU A 120 15.93 23.50 -20.09
C LEU A 120 15.45 22.74 -18.85
N VAL A 121 15.59 21.41 -18.85
CA VAL A 121 15.13 20.53 -17.77
C VAL A 121 15.93 20.77 -16.49
N THR A 122 17.28 20.78 -16.57
CA THR A 122 18.17 21.03 -15.43
C THR A 122 17.94 22.42 -14.84
N SER A 123 17.67 23.40 -15.71
CA SER A 123 17.35 24.78 -15.29
C SER A 123 16.02 24.86 -14.55
N LEU A 124 14.96 24.20 -15.06
CA LEU A 124 13.67 24.13 -14.38
C LEU A 124 13.78 23.45 -13.02
N ILE A 125 14.47 22.31 -12.93
CA ILE A 125 14.68 21.61 -11.67
C ILE A 125 15.51 22.46 -10.70
N GLY A 126 16.49 23.21 -11.19
CA GLY A 126 17.22 24.20 -10.39
C GLY A 126 16.30 25.26 -9.78
N LEU A 127 15.38 25.81 -10.57
CA LEU A 127 14.38 26.78 -10.10
C LEU A 127 13.36 26.18 -9.13
N CYS A 128 13.03 24.88 -9.27
CA CYS A 128 12.19 24.19 -8.27
C CYS A 128 12.84 24.13 -6.88
N LYS A 129 14.18 24.21 -6.80
CA LYS A 129 14.95 24.24 -5.55
C LYS A 129 15.14 25.65 -4.98
N SER A 130 14.58 26.69 -5.62
CA SER A 130 14.69 28.08 -5.15
C SER A 130 14.14 28.27 -3.75
N LYS A 131 14.82 29.09 -2.95
CA LYS A 131 14.34 29.51 -1.62
C LYS A 131 13.06 30.34 -1.71
N ASN A 132 12.79 30.96 -2.86
CA ASN A 132 11.56 31.69 -3.11
C ASN A 132 10.45 30.70 -3.49
N LYS A 133 9.55 30.43 -2.55
CA LYS A 133 8.43 29.48 -2.73
C LYS A 133 7.58 29.75 -3.99
N LYS A 134 7.36 31.04 -4.34
CA LYS A 134 6.59 31.41 -5.55
C LYS A 134 7.33 31.03 -6.84
N VAL A 135 8.65 31.18 -6.84
CA VAL A 135 9.50 30.77 -7.99
C VAL A 135 9.49 29.25 -8.11
N ALA A 136 9.70 28.54 -7.01
CA ALA A 136 9.69 27.07 -6.99
C ALA A 136 8.35 26.51 -7.49
N LEU A 137 7.23 27.01 -6.98
CA LEU A 137 5.90 26.61 -7.41
C LEU A 137 5.67 26.84 -8.90
N LYS A 138 6.06 28.02 -9.41
CA LYS A 138 5.88 28.36 -10.84
C LYS A 138 6.79 27.52 -11.74
N ALA A 139 7.98 27.15 -11.27
CA ALA A 139 8.87 26.22 -11.97
C ALA A 139 8.26 24.80 -12.05
N GLN A 140 7.67 24.30 -10.95
CA GLN A 140 6.94 23.02 -10.92
C GLN A 140 5.74 23.03 -11.89
N GLU A 141 4.95 24.11 -11.94
CA GLU A 141 3.87 24.25 -12.92
C GLU A 141 4.37 24.21 -14.37
N ASN A 142 5.49 24.90 -14.67
CA ASN A 142 6.09 24.88 -15.99
C ASN A 142 6.65 23.50 -16.36
N LEU A 143 7.21 22.78 -15.39
CA LEU A 143 7.68 21.41 -15.58
C LEU A 143 6.51 20.47 -15.89
N LEU A 144 5.42 20.60 -15.15
CA LEU A 144 4.19 19.85 -15.42
C LEU A 144 3.65 20.16 -16.82
N LEU A 145 3.62 21.45 -17.22
CA LEU A 145 3.21 21.86 -18.55
C LEU A 145 4.09 21.24 -19.64
N LEU A 146 5.40 21.17 -19.44
CA LEU A 146 6.35 20.55 -20.36
C LEU A 146 6.10 19.05 -20.53
N THR A 147 5.76 18.35 -19.46
CA THR A 147 5.55 16.89 -19.47
C THR A 147 4.18 16.46 -20.02
N THR A 148 3.23 17.40 -20.17
CA THR A 148 1.91 17.15 -20.79
C THR A 148 1.91 17.31 -22.33
N VAL A 149 3.06 17.23 -22.97
CA VAL A 149 3.19 17.31 -24.44
C VAL A 149 2.54 16.09 -25.07
N ASP A 150 1.56 16.32 -25.94
CA ASP A 150 0.85 15.27 -26.67
C ASP A 150 1.60 14.90 -27.98
N HIS A 151 2.83 14.36 -27.81
CA HIS A 151 3.67 13.93 -28.93
C HIS A 151 4.65 12.85 -28.46
N ALA A 152 4.50 11.64 -29.00
CA ALA A 152 5.23 10.45 -28.51
C ALA A 152 6.76 10.59 -28.57
N THR A 153 7.32 11.12 -29.68
CA THR A 153 8.79 11.28 -29.81
C THR A 153 9.33 12.35 -28.86
N ALA A 154 8.58 13.44 -28.63
CA ALA A 154 8.97 14.46 -27.67
C ALA A 154 8.89 13.92 -26.22
N ALA A 155 7.86 13.16 -25.91
CA ALA A 155 7.73 12.49 -24.61
C ALA A 155 8.87 11.48 -24.38
N GLN A 156 9.25 10.72 -25.42
CA GLN A 156 10.38 9.79 -25.37
C GLN A 156 11.69 10.52 -25.09
N ALA A 157 11.95 11.63 -25.80
CA ALA A 157 13.14 12.44 -25.58
C ALA A 157 13.18 13.05 -24.17
N LEU A 158 12.04 13.52 -23.63
CA LEU A 158 11.97 13.99 -22.25
C LEU A 158 12.21 12.85 -21.23
N ALA A 159 11.68 11.66 -21.49
CA ALA A 159 11.81 10.55 -20.58
C ALA A 159 13.23 9.96 -20.54
N GLN A 160 13.87 9.81 -21.69
CA GLN A 160 15.13 9.06 -21.84
C GLN A 160 16.36 9.96 -22.02
N ASP A 161 16.28 11.02 -22.84
CA ASP A 161 17.46 11.80 -23.23
C ASP A 161 17.69 13.01 -22.32
N SER A 162 16.65 13.52 -21.63
CA SER A 162 16.74 14.77 -20.87
C SER A 162 17.19 14.61 -19.42
N MET A 163 17.38 13.38 -18.92
CA MET A 163 17.62 13.07 -17.52
C MET A 163 16.51 13.54 -16.55
N LEU A 164 15.36 13.96 -17.05
CA LEU A 164 14.25 14.51 -16.24
C LEU A 164 13.86 13.60 -15.08
N CYS A 165 13.53 12.34 -15.39
CA CYS A 165 13.06 11.37 -14.41
C CYS A 165 14.13 11.07 -13.35
N LEU A 166 15.39 11.02 -13.75
CA LEU A 166 16.53 10.81 -12.84
C LEU A 166 16.68 12.00 -11.87
N LEU A 167 16.71 13.23 -12.41
CA LEU A 167 16.89 14.44 -11.59
C LEU A 167 15.74 14.69 -10.63
N LEU A 168 14.49 14.36 -11.02
CA LEU A 168 13.33 14.42 -10.13
C LEU A 168 13.46 13.42 -8.97
N SER A 169 13.87 12.19 -9.30
CA SER A 169 14.02 11.11 -8.31
C SER A 169 15.21 11.36 -7.39
N ASP A 170 16.35 11.84 -7.92
CA ASP A 170 17.53 12.19 -7.11
C ASP A 170 17.23 13.33 -6.12
N TYR A 171 16.45 14.31 -6.55
CA TYR A 171 16.03 15.37 -5.61
C TYR A 171 15.09 14.83 -4.54
N LEU A 172 14.17 13.92 -4.88
CA LEU A 172 13.32 13.25 -3.90
C LEU A 172 14.16 12.48 -2.87
N CYS A 173 15.17 11.72 -3.32
CA CYS A 173 16.09 11.00 -2.43
C CYS A 173 16.92 11.97 -1.58
N SER A 174 17.35 13.12 -2.13
CA SER A 174 18.10 14.13 -1.36
C SER A 174 17.25 14.74 -0.25
N LEU A 175 15.96 14.99 -0.50
CA LEU A 175 15.01 15.46 0.51
C LEU A 175 14.75 14.40 1.58
N TYR A 176 14.64 13.13 1.19
CA TYR A 176 14.54 12.01 2.14
C TYR A 176 15.76 11.96 3.07
N ASN A 177 16.97 12.02 2.52
CA ASN A 177 18.21 12.00 3.29
C ASN A 177 18.41 13.23 4.19
N ALA A 178 17.71 14.33 3.91
CA ALA A 178 17.71 15.53 4.73
C ALA A 178 16.72 15.47 5.91
N ILE A 179 15.94 14.41 6.03
CA ILE A 179 15.03 14.20 7.16
C ILE A 179 15.85 13.75 8.37
N PRO A 180 15.78 14.47 9.51
CA PRO A 180 16.51 14.06 10.72
C PRO A 180 15.96 12.73 11.26
N GLY A 181 16.83 11.75 11.51
CA GLY A 181 16.43 10.46 12.11
C GLY A 181 15.95 10.56 13.57
N SER A 182 16.05 11.73 14.19
CA SER A 182 15.58 12.01 15.55
C SER A 182 14.09 12.41 15.63
N ILE A 183 13.38 12.45 14.50
CA ILE A 183 11.94 12.77 14.49
C ILE A 183 11.16 11.65 15.15
N ASN A 184 10.21 12.01 16.01
CA ASN A 184 9.31 11.04 16.61
C ASN A 184 8.39 10.44 15.52
N PRO A 185 8.32 9.10 15.38
CA PRO A 185 7.42 8.43 14.44
C PRO A 185 5.95 8.86 14.56
N ALA A 186 5.47 9.20 15.75
CA ALA A 186 4.13 9.70 15.98
C ALA A 186 3.87 11.06 15.28
N ASP A 187 4.89 11.93 15.22
CA ASP A 187 4.78 13.21 14.52
C ASP A 187 4.67 13.03 13.00
N ILE A 188 5.29 11.98 12.43
CA ILE A 188 5.14 11.61 11.02
C ILE A 188 3.71 11.16 10.74
N ALA A 189 3.14 10.33 11.62
CA ALA A 189 1.79 9.78 11.49
C ALA A 189 0.70 10.87 11.55
N THR A 190 0.93 11.93 12.34
CA THR A 190 -0.01 13.04 12.55
C THR A 190 0.15 14.19 11.56
N LEU A 191 1.18 14.13 10.69
CA LEU A 191 1.41 15.17 9.70
C LEU A 191 0.24 15.22 8.69
N PRO A 192 -0.45 16.37 8.54
CA PRO A 192 -1.57 16.49 7.60
C PRO A 192 -1.10 16.28 6.15
N ALA A 193 -2.04 16.04 5.25
CA ALA A 193 -1.74 15.91 3.83
C ALA A 193 -1.07 17.21 3.32
N VAL A 194 0.13 17.06 2.78
CA VAL A 194 0.89 18.14 2.16
C VAL A 194 0.57 18.12 0.67
N GLN A 195 0.02 19.22 0.16
CA GLN A 195 -0.24 19.40 -1.27
C GLN A 195 0.75 20.41 -1.83
N TRP A 196 1.44 20.04 -2.91
CA TRP A 196 2.48 20.88 -3.51
C TRP A 196 1.98 22.24 -4.03
N ARG A 197 0.68 22.33 -4.40
CA ARG A 197 0.05 23.59 -4.85
C ARG A 197 -0.45 24.49 -3.73
N LEU A 198 -0.85 23.89 -2.60
CA LEU A 198 -1.39 24.62 -1.48
C LEU A 198 -0.24 25.02 -0.55
N GLN A 199 0.30 26.19 -0.78
CA GLN A 199 1.16 26.85 0.21
C GLN A 199 0.25 27.34 1.34
N ARG A 200 0.06 26.52 2.38
CA ARG A 200 -0.49 27.02 3.63
C ARG A 200 0.56 27.96 4.23
N ASP A 201 0.18 29.21 4.40
CA ASP A 201 0.90 30.10 5.30
C ASP A 201 0.88 29.43 6.67
N THR A 202 2.06 28.98 7.12
CA THR A 202 2.26 28.11 8.29
C THR A 202 2.02 28.82 9.63
N SER A 203 1.16 29.83 9.67
CA SER A 203 0.84 30.60 10.85
C SER A 203 -0.41 30.15 11.62
N ALA A 204 -1.12 29.14 11.15
CA ALA A 204 -2.32 28.66 11.85
C ALA A 204 -2.37 27.13 11.92
N GLU A 205 -2.41 26.61 13.16
CA GLU A 205 -2.93 25.30 13.55
C GLU A 205 -2.14 24.05 13.14
N GLY A 206 -0.99 23.84 13.79
CA GLY A 206 -0.34 22.54 13.81
C GLY A 206 0.84 22.53 14.77
N ARG A 207 0.93 21.49 15.60
CA ARG A 207 2.04 21.30 16.52
C ARG A 207 3.37 21.41 15.74
N SER A 208 4.24 22.34 16.15
CA SER A 208 5.57 22.47 15.60
C SER A 208 6.50 21.47 16.30
N PHE A 209 7.30 20.75 15.52
CA PHE A 209 8.29 19.82 16.03
C PHE A 209 9.58 19.91 15.21
N PRO A 210 10.74 19.51 15.78
CA PRO A 210 12.01 19.51 15.05
C PRO A 210 11.94 18.61 13.81
N GLY A 211 12.39 19.13 12.64
CA GLY A 211 12.38 18.37 11.38
C GLY A 211 11.07 18.45 10.58
N LYS A 212 10.00 19.07 11.09
CA LYS A 212 8.75 19.28 10.33
C LYS A 212 8.97 19.89 8.94
N PRO A 213 9.79 20.94 8.76
CA PRO A 213 10.04 21.52 7.43
C PRO A 213 10.67 20.53 6.44
N SER A 214 11.57 19.65 6.90
CA SER A 214 12.18 18.61 6.05
C SER A 214 11.16 17.57 5.60
N LEU A 215 10.28 17.13 6.50
CA LEU A 215 9.18 16.22 6.17
C LEU A 215 8.17 16.85 5.19
N GLU A 216 7.80 18.10 5.42
CA GLU A 216 6.89 18.82 4.51
C GLU A 216 7.52 19.03 3.13
N ALA A 217 8.82 19.31 3.06
CA ALA A 217 9.52 19.40 1.78
C ALA A 217 9.56 18.07 1.05
N PHE A 218 9.87 16.99 1.75
CA PHE A 218 9.89 15.64 1.17
C PHE A 218 8.52 15.21 0.67
N PHE A 219 7.48 15.28 1.51
CA PHE A 219 6.13 14.87 1.12
C PHE A 219 5.51 15.81 0.08
N GLY A 220 5.82 17.10 0.11
CA GLY A 220 5.39 18.05 -0.92
C GLY A 220 6.00 17.74 -2.30
N TRP A 221 7.28 17.35 -2.33
CA TRP A 221 7.93 16.92 -3.57
C TRP A 221 7.43 15.56 -4.05
N LEU A 222 7.13 14.63 -3.13
CA LEU A 222 6.49 13.36 -3.46
C LEU A 222 5.11 13.58 -4.10
N ASP A 223 4.29 14.45 -3.52
CA ASP A 223 2.97 14.80 -4.05
C ASP A 223 3.08 15.45 -5.45
N PHE A 224 4.11 16.27 -5.68
CA PHE A 224 4.40 16.79 -7.01
C PHE A 224 4.78 15.68 -8.00
N CYS A 225 5.64 14.74 -7.63
CA CYS A 225 6.02 13.59 -8.47
C CYS A 225 4.80 12.70 -8.77
N ASP A 226 3.94 12.43 -7.77
CA ASP A 226 2.70 11.67 -7.94
C ASP A 226 1.73 12.37 -8.91
N CYS A 227 1.56 13.69 -8.74
CA CYS A 227 0.76 14.51 -9.64
C CYS A 227 1.31 14.50 -11.07
N LEU A 228 2.64 14.62 -11.22
CA LEU A 228 3.30 14.60 -12.52
C LEU A 228 3.11 13.24 -13.20
N THR A 229 3.31 12.15 -12.47
CA THR A 229 3.08 10.78 -12.99
C THR A 229 1.65 10.58 -13.51
N LYS A 230 0.65 11.20 -12.86
CA LYS A 230 -0.75 11.13 -13.30
C LYS A 230 -1.07 11.96 -14.55
N GLN A 231 -0.44 13.13 -14.67
CA GLN A 231 -0.83 14.14 -15.67
C GLN A 231 0.10 14.20 -16.88
N ALA A 232 1.33 13.70 -16.75
CA ALA A 232 2.29 13.64 -17.85
C ALA A 232 1.87 12.64 -18.93
N HIS A 233 2.51 12.74 -20.09
CA HIS A 233 2.40 11.71 -21.12
C HIS A 233 2.75 10.33 -20.53
N PRO A 234 2.03 9.24 -20.85
CA PRO A 234 2.22 7.92 -20.22
C PRO A 234 3.68 7.45 -20.20
N VAL A 235 4.42 7.61 -21.29
CA VAL A 235 5.85 7.25 -21.36
C VAL A 235 6.68 7.96 -20.29
N ILE A 236 6.42 9.22 -19.99
CA ILE A 236 7.12 9.97 -18.95
C ILE A 236 6.67 9.49 -17.56
N GLY A 237 5.37 9.28 -17.38
CA GLY A 237 4.81 8.77 -16.12
C GLY A 237 5.37 7.41 -15.75
N ASP A 238 5.42 6.47 -16.68
CA ASP A 238 5.95 5.12 -16.49
C ASP A 238 7.47 5.15 -16.22
N THR A 239 8.22 5.95 -16.96
CA THR A 239 9.67 6.10 -16.74
C THR A 239 9.98 6.75 -15.39
N LEU A 240 9.22 7.78 -14.99
CA LEU A 240 9.39 8.43 -13.69
C LEU A 240 9.06 7.46 -12.56
N SER A 241 7.94 6.75 -12.65
CA SER A 241 7.53 5.78 -11.62
C SER A 241 8.57 4.66 -11.47
N ALA A 242 9.09 4.09 -12.56
CA ALA A 242 10.16 3.10 -12.53
C ALA A 242 11.45 3.65 -11.94
N THR A 243 11.80 4.91 -12.24
CA THR A 243 13.01 5.54 -11.69
C THR A 243 12.86 5.82 -10.20
N VAL A 244 11.71 6.30 -9.74
CA VAL A 244 11.40 6.48 -8.31
C VAL A 244 11.41 5.12 -7.60
N GLY A 245 10.81 4.09 -8.18
CA GLY A 245 10.84 2.71 -7.66
C GLY A 245 12.27 2.24 -7.39
N ARG A 246 13.15 2.39 -8.37
CA ARG A 246 14.57 2.00 -8.24
C ARG A 246 15.32 2.87 -7.22
N ARG A 247 15.26 4.22 -7.35
CA ARG A 247 16.10 5.14 -6.57
C ARG A 247 15.61 5.31 -5.14
N LEU A 248 14.31 5.54 -4.95
CA LEU A 248 13.75 5.76 -3.62
C LEU A 248 13.45 4.44 -2.92
N PHE A 249 12.72 3.52 -3.56
CA PHE A 249 12.27 2.31 -2.88
C PHE A 249 13.39 1.29 -2.71
N LEU A 250 14.07 0.90 -3.81
CA LEU A 250 15.09 -0.17 -3.74
C LEU A 250 16.43 0.32 -3.17
N GLU A 251 16.95 1.45 -3.67
CA GLU A 251 18.30 1.90 -3.28
C GLU A 251 18.31 2.66 -1.94
N THR A 252 17.23 3.38 -1.59
CA THR A 252 17.19 4.25 -0.40
C THR A 252 16.39 3.66 0.76
N LEU A 253 15.13 3.25 0.53
CA LEU A 253 14.23 2.78 1.60
C LEU A 253 14.51 1.36 2.04
N ARG A 254 14.79 0.43 1.11
CA ARG A 254 15.00 -0.98 1.43
C ARG A 254 16.06 -1.20 2.51
N PRO A 255 17.28 -0.63 2.40
CA PRO A 255 18.30 -0.80 3.44
C PRO A 255 17.86 -0.29 4.81
N GLN A 256 17.06 0.77 4.84
CA GLN A 256 16.54 1.37 6.07
C GLN A 256 15.44 0.51 6.73
N LEU A 257 14.62 -0.17 5.93
CA LEU A 257 13.56 -1.07 6.43
C LEU A 257 14.12 -2.40 6.94
N LEU A 258 15.28 -2.82 6.43
CA LEU A 258 15.96 -4.08 6.83
C LEU A 258 16.98 -3.90 7.95
N GLN A 259 17.11 -2.69 8.52
CA GLN A 259 18.03 -2.45 9.63
C GLN A 259 17.52 -3.11 10.93
N MET A 260 18.46 -3.35 11.86
CA MET A 260 18.18 -4.07 13.11
C MET A 260 17.89 -3.14 14.31
N SER A 261 17.97 -1.83 14.12
CA SER A 261 17.74 -0.85 15.20
C SER A 261 16.25 -0.58 15.38
N ASP A 262 15.72 -0.75 16.58
CA ASP A 262 14.30 -0.49 16.89
C ASP A 262 13.86 0.91 16.50
N SER A 263 14.64 1.93 16.83
CA SER A 263 14.35 3.32 16.45
C SER A 263 14.36 3.52 14.95
N GLY A 264 15.28 2.84 14.26
CA GLY A 264 15.37 2.88 12.81
C GLY A 264 14.22 2.18 12.12
N ILE A 265 13.80 1.01 12.62
CA ILE A 265 12.62 0.28 12.13
C ILE A 265 11.37 1.17 12.27
N LEU A 266 11.14 1.73 13.48
CA LEU A 266 10.00 2.59 13.75
C LEU A 266 9.95 3.81 12.81
N PHE A 267 11.08 4.48 12.64
CA PHE A 267 11.19 5.64 11.76
C PHE A 267 10.90 5.27 10.30
N SER A 268 11.53 4.19 9.80
CA SER A 268 11.37 3.73 8.42
C SER A 268 9.96 3.25 8.11
N VAL A 269 9.33 2.50 9.04
CA VAL A 269 7.94 2.04 8.92
C VAL A 269 6.97 3.23 8.95
N ALA A 270 7.19 4.23 9.82
CA ALA A 270 6.35 5.42 9.87
C ALA A 270 6.45 6.24 8.57
N LEU A 271 7.67 6.40 8.00
CA LEU A 271 7.85 7.05 6.71
C LEU A 271 7.19 6.27 5.57
N LEU A 272 7.35 4.94 5.54
CA LEU A 272 6.70 4.09 4.55
C LEU A 272 5.17 4.20 4.64
N THR A 273 4.60 4.21 5.84
CA THR A 273 3.18 4.45 6.06
C THR A 273 2.76 5.82 5.51
N GLY A 274 3.60 6.85 5.73
CA GLY A 274 3.39 8.18 5.17
C GLY A 274 3.40 8.22 3.64
N LEU A 275 4.25 7.41 2.99
CA LEU A 275 4.30 7.23 1.54
C LEU A 275 3.03 6.54 1.02
N VAL A 276 2.65 5.40 1.63
CA VAL A 276 1.45 4.63 1.28
C VAL A 276 0.20 5.50 1.30
N ARG A 277 0.06 6.36 2.31
CA ARG A 277 -1.08 7.28 2.46
C ARG A 277 -1.15 8.36 1.39
N ARG A 278 -0.05 8.70 0.73
CA ARG A 278 0.03 9.86 -0.17
C ARG A 278 0.13 9.50 -1.64
N ILE A 279 0.71 8.37 -1.98
CA ILE A 279 0.82 7.90 -3.37
C ILE A 279 -0.57 7.51 -3.88
N ARG A 280 -0.95 8.08 -5.03
CA ARG A 280 -2.24 7.86 -5.69
C ARG A 280 -2.12 7.58 -7.19
N ALA A 281 -0.95 7.82 -7.80
CA ALA A 281 -0.70 7.54 -9.20
C ALA A 281 -0.65 6.01 -9.42
N PRO A 282 -1.44 5.44 -10.35
CA PRO A 282 -1.48 3.98 -10.55
C PRO A 282 -0.11 3.38 -10.87
N ALA A 283 0.68 4.04 -11.75
CA ALA A 283 2.02 3.57 -12.10
C ALA A 283 2.97 3.58 -10.88
N LEU A 284 2.89 4.59 -10.02
CA LEU A 284 3.72 4.67 -8.81
C LEU A 284 3.25 3.69 -7.73
N LEU A 285 1.94 3.47 -7.59
CA LEU A 285 1.37 2.41 -6.74
C LEU A 285 1.84 1.03 -7.19
N GLN A 286 1.89 0.79 -8.50
CA GLN A 286 2.40 -0.46 -9.06
C GLN A 286 3.87 -0.70 -8.67
N GLN A 287 4.72 0.32 -8.71
CA GLN A 287 6.11 0.22 -8.27
C GLN A 287 6.21 -0.04 -6.76
N LEU A 288 5.39 0.64 -5.96
CA LEU A 288 5.34 0.43 -4.52
C LEU A 288 4.89 -1.00 -4.15
N ALA A 289 3.83 -1.49 -4.78
CA ALA A 289 3.36 -2.86 -4.59
C ALA A 289 4.41 -3.89 -5.03
N GLY A 290 5.06 -3.70 -6.19
CA GLY A 290 6.19 -4.52 -6.63
C GLY A 290 7.31 -4.54 -5.59
N PHE A 291 7.76 -3.38 -5.14
CA PHE A 291 8.80 -3.24 -4.11
C PHE A 291 8.49 -4.01 -2.82
N LEU A 292 7.23 -4.03 -2.38
CA LEU A 292 6.83 -4.69 -1.15
C LEU A 292 6.62 -6.21 -1.31
N LEU A 293 6.17 -6.66 -2.49
CA LEU A 293 5.70 -8.02 -2.71
C LEU A 293 6.68 -8.90 -3.52
N GLU A 294 7.65 -8.31 -4.23
CA GLU A 294 8.57 -9.08 -5.06
C GLU A 294 9.45 -10.01 -4.21
N PRO A 295 9.49 -11.30 -4.54
CA PRO A 295 10.55 -12.16 -4.05
C PRO A 295 11.88 -11.68 -4.62
N GLU A 296 12.91 -11.72 -3.81
CA GLU A 296 14.29 -11.44 -4.25
C GLU A 296 14.64 -12.38 -5.42
N MET A 297 14.76 -11.82 -6.63
CA MET A 297 15.34 -12.53 -7.76
C MET A 297 16.84 -12.55 -7.50
N ASP A 298 17.34 -13.67 -6.99
CA ASP A 298 18.77 -13.91 -6.93
C ASP A 298 19.38 -13.71 -8.33
N PRO A 299 20.48 -12.93 -8.46
CA PRO A 299 21.18 -12.88 -9.71
C PRO A 299 21.60 -14.32 -10.07
N VAL A 300 21.17 -14.75 -11.25
CA VAL A 300 21.47 -16.07 -11.82
C VAL A 300 22.99 -16.26 -11.89
N GLY A 301 23.53 -16.91 -10.86
CA GLY A 301 24.88 -17.45 -10.85
C GLY A 301 24.80 -18.97 -10.71
N PRO A 302 25.63 -19.76 -11.44
CA PRO A 302 25.53 -21.21 -11.41
C PRO A 302 26.07 -21.77 -10.08
N SER A 303 25.18 -22.53 -9.44
CA SER A 303 25.47 -23.62 -8.50
C SER A 303 26.50 -23.42 -7.38
N ASP A 304 25.98 -23.28 -6.15
CA ASP A 304 26.43 -24.17 -5.06
C ASP A 304 25.32 -24.26 -3.99
N SER A 305 24.75 -25.45 -3.88
CA SER A 305 23.53 -25.77 -3.14
C SER A 305 23.73 -25.98 -1.63
N ALA A 306 24.69 -25.32 -0.99
CA ALA A 306 24.99 -25.53 0.42
C ALA A 306 24.89 -24.30 1.33
N CYS A 307 24.58 -23.10 0.81
CA CYS A 307 24.37 -21.89 1.61
C CYS A 307 23.18 -21.08 1.09
N ARG A 308 21.98 -21.67 1.06
CA ARG A 308 20.74 -20.89 1.02
C ARG A 308 20.57 -20.22 2.39
N GLN A 309 21.33 -19.17 2.65
CA GLN A 309 20.90 -18.17 3.60
C GLN A 309 19.65 -17.55 2.99
N GLN A 310 18.52 -17.77 3.67
CA GLN A 310 17.23 -17.16 3.38
C GLN A 310 17.41 -15.65 3.29
N GLY A 311 17.54 -15.11 2.08
CA GLY A 311 17.37 -13.70 1.81
C GLY A 311 15.96 -13.36 2.31
N SER A 312 15.84 -12.65 3.43
CA SER A 312 14.53 -12.32 3.99
C SER A 312 13.83 -11.39 3.01
N ASN A 313 12.75 -11.88 2.39
CA ASN A 313 11.84 -11.07 1.61
C ASN A 313 11.35 -9.92 2.49
N LEU A 314 11.42 -8.67 2.00
CA LEU A 314 10.99 -7.49 2.74
C LEU A 314 9.57 -7.64 3.32
N CYS A 315 8.65 -8.20 2.53
CA CYS A 315 7.29 -8.47 3.00
C CYS A 315 7.27 -9.42 4.19
N SER A 316 8.04 -10.51 4.14
CA SER A 316 8.15 -11.46 5.26
C SER A 316 8.71 -10.80 6.52
N GLN A 317 9.74 -9.96 6.38
CA GLN A 317 10.30 -9.22 7.52
C GLN A 317 9.28 -8.24 8.12
N LEU A 318 8.52 -7.53 7.28
CA LEU A 318 7.45 -6.65 7.76
C LEU A 318 6.33 -7.44 8.46
N ILE A 319 5.96 -8.61 7.95
CA ILE A 319 4.98 -9.48 8.62
C ILE A 319 5.50 -9.94 9.99
N GLU A 320 6.78 -10.33 10.10
CA GLU A 320 7.38 -10.68 11.38
C GLU A 320 7.41 -9.49 12.35
N ASN A 321 7.62 -8.28 11.87
CA ASN A 321 7.56 -7.07 12.69
C ASN A 321 6.16 -6.80 13.27
N CYS A 322 5.08 -7.34 12.71
CA CYS A 322 3.76 -7.31 13.34
C CYS A 322 3.73 -8.11 14.67
N ASN A 323 4.66 -9.03 14.85
CA ASN A 323 4.84 -9.81 16.08
C ASN A 323 6.17 -9.49 16.80
N HIS A 324 6.67 -8.26 16.64
CA HIS A 324 7.92 -7.82 17.27
C HIS A 324 7.80 -7.77 18.79
N PRO A 325 8.89 -8.04 19.57
CA PRO A 325 8.89 -7.88 21.03
C PRO A 325 8.57 -6.45 21.50
N SER A 326 8.92 -5.42 20.71
CA SER A 326 8.49 -4.04 20.96
C SER A 326 7.07 -3.83 20.43
N ASP A 327 6.16 -3.50 21.33
CA ASP A 327 4.76 -3.21 20.98
C ASP A 327 4.63 -1.98 20.04
N GLU A 328 5.53 -1.00 20.16
CA GLU A 328 5.54 0.18 19.31
C GLU A 328 5.81 -0.20 17.85
N ILE A 329 6.79 -1.10 17.61
CA ILE A 329 7.09 -1.61 16.26
C ILE A 329 5.92 -2.44 15.74
N SER A 330 5.32 -3.29 16.58
CA SER A 330 4.15 -4.09 16.20
C SER A 330 2.99 -3.19 15.77
N VAL A 331 2.64 -2.19 16.57
CA VAL A 331 1.56 -1.22 16.26
C VAL A 331 1.87 -0.43 14.99
N ALA A 332 3.10 0.08 14.84
CA ALA A 332 3.48 0.84 13.65
C ALA A 332 3.39 0.00 12.37
N THR A 333 3.82 -1.27 12.45
CA THR A 333 3.82 -2.17 11.31
C THR A 333 2.42 -2.69 10.98
N LEU A 334 1.59 -3.00 11.98
CA LEU A 334 0.17 -3.33 11.78
C LEU A 334 -0.58 -2.17 11.12
N ARG A 335 -0.30 -0.92 11.53
CA ARG A 335 -0.86 0.28 10.89
C ARG A 335 -0.42 0.43 9.44
N LEU A 336 0.83 0.07 9.12
CA LEU A 336 1.29 0.01 7.74
C LEU A 336 0.47 -0.99 6.92
N PHE A 337 0.26 -2.20 7.43
CA PHE A 337 -0.55 -3.22 6.73
C PHE A 337 -2.02 -2.82 6.62
N GLU A 338 -2.57 -2.13 7.61
CA GLU A 338 -3.92 -1.55 7.55
C GLU A 338 -4.08 -0.61 6.34
N GLU A 339 -3.10 0.26 6.10
CA GLU A 339 -3.09 1.15 4.95
C GLU A 339 -2.80 0.42 3.63
N LEU A 340 -1.90 -0.57 3.64
CA LEU A 340 -1.57 -1.38 2.46
C LEU A 340 -2.75 -2.17 1.94
N VAL A 341 -3.48 -2.83 2.83
CA VAL A 341 -4.67 -3.62 2.47
C VAL A 341 -5.74 -2.72 1.83
N TRP A 342 -5.80 -1.44 2.20
CA TRP A 342 -6.78 -0.48 1.67
C TRP A 342 -6.39 0.16 0.34
N LEU A 343 -5.17 -0.10 -0.16
CA LEU A 343 -4.73 0.39 -1.47
C LEU A 343 -5.53 -0.28 -2.59
N PRO A 344 -5.86 0.44 -3.68
CA PRO A 344 -6.59 -0.10 -4.82
C PRO A 344 -5.69 -0.94 -5.73
N ASP A 345 -4.92 -1.87 -5.16
CA ASP A 345 -4.06 -2.82 -5.87
C ASP A 345 -4.36 -4.25 -5.43
N GLN A 346 -5.04 -5.01 -6.30
CA GLN A 346 -5.46 -6.39 -6.04
C GLN A 346 -4.29 -7.32 -5.68
N ARG A 347 -3.09 -7.07 -6.21
CA ARG A 347 -1.91 -7.92 -5.97
C ARG A 347 -1.52 -7.96 -4.50
N ILE A 348 -1.75 -6.88 -3.75
CA ILE A 348 -1.44 -6.82 -2.32
C ILE A 348 -2.33 -7.83 -1.57
N LEU A 349 -3.65 -7.73 -1.75
CA LEU A 349 -4.58 -8.64 -1.10
C LEU A 349 -4.39 -10.10 -1.56
N GLN A 350 -4.13 -10.30 -2.86
CA GLN A 350 -3.83 -11.59 -3.45
C GLN A 350 -2.59 -12.23 -2.80
N SER A 351 -1.50 -11.47 -2.69
CA SER A 351 -0.24 -11.98 -2.14
C SER A 351 -0.30 -12.24 -0.63
N LEU A 352 -0.97 -11.37 0.14
CA LEU A 352 -1.03 -11.49 1.59
C LEU A 352 -2.01 -12.55 2.08
N VAL A 353 -3.14 -12.70 1.39
CA VAL A 353 -4.28 -13.47 1.91
C VAL A 353 -4.89 -14.42 0.88
N LEU A 354 -5.37 -13.90 -0.26
CA LEU A 354 -6.28 -14.66 -1.13
C LEU A 354 -5.67 -15.91 -1.72
N ARG A 355 -4.39 -15.88 -2.13
CA ARG A 355 -3.69 -17.05 -2.69
C ARG A 355 -3.73 -18.28 -1.78
N HIS A 356 -3.84 -18.07 -0.45
CA HIS A 356 -3.90 -19.15 0.52
C HIS A 356 -5.32 -19.70 0.71
N LEU A 357 -6.34 -18.92 0.33
CA LEU A 357 -7.75 -19.28 0.46
C LEU A 357 -8.37 -19.84 -0.83
N GLU A 358 -7.68 -19.75 -1.97
CA GLU A 358 -8.22 -20.11 -3.28
C GLU A 358 -8.70 -21.57 -3.38
N GLU A 359 -7.93 -22.50 -2.84
CA GLU A 359 -8.23 -23.93 -2.91
C GLU A 359 -9.32 -24.38 -1.93
N ARG A 360 -9.71 -23.54 -0.98
CA ARG A 360 -10.69 -23.84 0.08
C ARG A 360 -10.41 -25.17 0.81
N SER A 361 -9.14 -25.52 0.96
CA SER A 361 -8.74 -26.77 1.64
C SER A 361 -8.98 -26.75 3.16
N TYR A 362 -9.39 -25.59 3.70
CA TYR A 362 -9.85 -25.42 5.08
C TYR A 362 -11.28 -25.91 5.32
N VAL A 363 -12.07 -26.18 4.26
CA VAL A 363 -13.47 -26.63 4.39
C VAL A 363 -13.50 -28.16 4.49
N LEU A 364 -14.20 -28.70 5.50
CA LEU A 364 -14.43 -30.13 5.68
C LEU A 364 -15.29 -30.63 4.53
N ARG A 365 -14.83 -31.66 3.84
CA ARG A 365 -15.55 -32.29 2.74
C ARG A 365 -16.54 -33.30 3.29
N SER A 366 -17.81 -33.18 2.94
CA SER A 366 -18.79 -34.21 3.18
C SER A 366 -18.50 -35.42 2.24
N PRO A 367 -18.46 -36.63 2.74
CA PRO A 367 -18.24 -37.83 1.89
C PRO A 367 -19.43 -38.20 0.98
N LEU A 368 -20.43 -37.33 0.83
CA LEU A 368 -21.61 -37.53 0.00
C LEU A 368 -21.31 -37.34 -1.49
N GLY A 369 -20.92 -38.40 -2.14
CA GLY A 369 -20.67 -38.48 -3.59
C GLY A 369 -20.33 -39.91 -4.04
N GLN A 370 -20.83 -40.94 -3.36
CA GLN A 370 -20.92 -42.30 -3.91
C GLN A 370 -22.39 -42.63 -4.11
N GLU A 371 -22.88 -42.32 -5.31
CA GLU A 371 -24.07 -42.99 -5.84
C GLU A 371 -23.75 -44.44 -6.11
N ASP A 372 -24.61 -45.29 -5.55
CA ASP A 372 -24.98 -46.66 -5.96
C ASP A 372 -23.88 -47.70 -6.23
N LEU A 373 -23.54 -48.39 -5.15
CA LEU A 373 -23.41 -49.86 -5.23
C LEU A 373 -24.06 -50.46 -3.98
N ALA A 374 -25.24 -51.05 -4.18
CA ALA A 374 -25.96 -51.80 -3.18
C ALA A 374 -25.11 -52.95 -2.65
N GLY A 375 -24.76 -52.89 -1.38
CA GLY A 375 -24.21 -54.02 -0.62
C GLY A 375 -24.74 -53.93 0.83
N PRO A 376 -24.89 -55.06 1.53
CA PRO A 376 -25.81 -55.21 2.64
C PRO A 376 -25.42 -54.43 3.89
N GLU A 377 -26.47 -53.98 4.58
CA GLU A 377 -26.49 -53.31 5.89
C GLU A 377 -25.49 -53.93 6.88
N GLN A 378 -24.43 -53.20 7.17
CA GLN A 378 -23.70 -53.32 8.41
C GLN A 378 -24.08 -52.12 9.28
N GLU A 379 -24.74 -52.42 10.41
CA GLU A 379 -24.93 -51.52 11.52
C GLU A 379 -23.58 -50.95 11.92
N PHE A 380 -23.26 -49.72 11.49
CA PHE A 380 -22.21 -48.94 12.08
C PHE A 380 -22.77 -48.32 13.36
N CYS A 381 -22.31 -48.82 14.48
CA CYS A 381 -22.40 -48.12 15.77
C CYS A 381 -21.93 -46.69 15.58
N GLU A 382 -22.79 -45.73 15.89
CA GLU A 382 -22.41 -44.34 16.15
C GLU A 382 -21.44 -44.33 17.35
N GLU A 383 -20.16 -44.52 17.07
CA GLU A 383 -19.14 -44.02 17.97
C GLU A 383 -19.19 -42.50 17.84
N GLY A 384 -19.94 -41.87 18.74
CA GLY A 384 -19.88 -40.45 18.98
C GLY A 384 -18.41 -40.08 19.19
N LEU A 385 -17.90 -39.22 18.31
CA LEU A 385 -16.65 -38.52 18.58
C LEU A 385 -16.86 -37.78 19.89
N ASP A 386 -16.36 -38.37 20.98
CA ASP A 386 -16.29 -37.77 22.29
C ASP A 386 -15.38 -36.55 22.22
N LEU A 387 -15.99 -35.37 22.04
CA LEU A 387 -15.31 -34.06 22.13
C LEU A 387 -14.67 -33.83 23.51
N GLU A 388 -14.95 -34.73 24.47
CA GLU A 388 -14.38 -34.68 25.82
C GLU A 388 -12.92 -35.16 25.90
N GLU A 389 -12.40 -35.84 24.86
CA GLU A 389 -11.00 -36.31 24.81
C GLU A 389 -10.04 -35.34 24.10
N ASP A 390 -10.53 -34.27 23.50
CA ASP A 390 -9.65 -33.23 22.96
C ASP A 390 -9.11 -32.35 24.10
N PRO A 391 -7.80 -32.38 24.40
CA PRO A 391 -7.22 -31.61 25.51
C PRO A 391 -7.45 -30.09 25.39
N TYR A 392 -7.95 -29.60 24.27
CA TYR A 392 -8.32 -28.19 24.06
C TYR A 392 -9.76 -27.84 24.44
N PHE A 393 -10.65 -28.85 24.65
CA PHE A 393 -12.06 -28.66 25.03
C PHE A 393 -12.41 -29.23 26.39
N ALA A 394 -11.47 -29.89 27.08
CA ALA A 394 -11.72 -30.62 28.31
C ALA A 394 -12.12 -29.76 29.52
N ASP A 395 -11.92 -28.44 29.49
CA ASP A 395 -12.21 -27.58 30.65
C ASP A 395 -13.07 -26.35 30.25
N GLY A 396 -14.37 -26.47 30.44
CA GLY A 396 -15.18 -25.33 30.89
C GLY A 396 -15.94 -24.48 29.91
N LEU A 397 -16.22 -24.94 28.68
CA LEU A 397 -17.21 -24.24 27.83
C LEU A 397 -18.64 -24.52 28.30
N PRO A 398 -19.49 -23.49 28.55
CA PRO A 398 -20.90 -23.72 28.88
C PRO A 398 -21.55 -24.47 27.72
N ALA A 399 -22.19 -25.58 27.98
CA ALA A 399 -22.89 -26.42 26.99
C ALA A 399 -23.92 -25.67 26.12
N ALA A 400 -24.28 -24.44 26.48
CA ALA A 400 -25.15 -23.56 25.72
C ALA A 400 -24.51 -22.99 24.45
N VAL A 401 -23.17 -22.90 24.35
CA VAL A 401 -22.47 -22.33 23.17
C VAL A 401 -22.26 -23.41 22.08
N LEU A 402 -22.23 -24.68 22.46
CA LEU A 402 -22.00 -25.81 21.56
C LEU A 402 -23.28 -26.50 21.08
N ARG A 403 -24.45 -26.16 21.63
CA ARG A 403 -25.70 -26.72 21.14
C ARG A 403 -26.11 -26.03 19.85
N ARG A 404 -25.96 -26.73 18.72
CA ARG A 404 -26.84 -26.51 17.55
C ARG A 404 -28.28 -26.48 18.06
N PRO A 405 -29.14 -25.50 17.68
CA PRO A 405 -30.54 -25.57 17.99
C PRO A 405 -31.11 -26.80 17.28
N SER A 406 -31.30 -27.89 18.06
CA SER A 406 -32.08 -29.04 17.61
C SER A 406 -33.49 -28.53 17.35
N LYS A 407 -33.95 -28.58 16.11
CA LYS A 407 -35.36 -28.40 15.78
C LYS A 407 -36.17 -29.41 16.56
N ALA A 408 -36.86 -28.97 17.60
CA ALA A 408 -37.82 -29.77 18.32
C ALA A 408 -38.88 -30.31 17.34
N ALA A 409 -38.98 -31.62 17.30
CA ALA A 409 -39.92 -32.36 16.51
C ALA A 409 -41.36 -31.99 16.90
N THR A 410 -42.14 -31.55 15.92
CA THR A 410 -43.58 -31.73 15.92
C THR A 410 -43.94 -32.60 14.69
N LEU A 411 -44.58 -33.72 15.00
CA LEU A 411 -44.99 -34.78 14.11
C LEU A 411 -45.95 -34.28 13.01
N ALA A 412 -45.60 -34.51 11.75
CA ALA A 412 -46.50 -34.97 10.69
C ALA A 412 -45.64 -35.38 9.46
N PRO A 413 -45.98 -36.48 8.77
CA PRO A 413 -45.16 -36.97 7.66
C PRO A 413 -45.73 -36.42 6.35
N GLU A 414 -44.91 -35.71 5.55
CA GLU A 414 -45.09 -35.66 4.09
C GLU A 414 -43.86 -35.04 3.39
N GLU A 415 -43.42 -35.79 2.41
CA GLU A 415 -42.67 -35.44 1.19
C GLU A 415 -41.28 -34.77 1.29
N ARG A 416 -40.28 -35.57 0.90
CA ARG A 416 -38.92 -35.12 0.56
C ARG A 416 -38.93 -34.29 -0.73
N PRO A 417 -38.29 -33.12 -0.72
CA PRO A 417 -37.47 -32.74 -1.84
C PRO A 417 -36.03 -32.42 -1.39
N GLY A 418 -35.10 -32.62 -2.32
CA GLY A 418 -33.65 -32.59 -2.17
C GLY A 418 -33.09 -31.48 -1.32
N GLN A 419 -32.09 -31.83 -0.55
CA GLN A 419 -31.28 -30.92 0.25
C GLN A 419 -30.60 -29.89 -0.66
N SER A 420 -31.17 -28.70 -0.76
CA SER A 420 -30.45 -27.50 -1.17
C SER A 420 -29.74 -26.97 0.07
N GLU A 421 -28.43 -26.84 0.01
CA GLU A 421 -27.65 -25.99 0.92
C GLU A 421 -28.23 -24.58 0.83
N GLY A 422 -29.17 -24.24 1.72
CA GLY A 422 -29.77 -22.91 1.81
C GLY A 422 -28.73 -21.90 2.30
N PRO A 423 -28.78 -20.63 1.85
CA PRO A 423 -27.93 -19.58 2.36
C PRO A 423 -28.07 -19.49 3.88
N VAL A 424 -26.92 -19.42 4.59
CA VAL A 424 -26.85 -19.18 6.03
C VAL A 424 -27.77 -18.01 6.38
N ASP A 425 -28.66 -18.18 7.36
CA ASP A 425 -29.55 -17.10 7.77
C ASP A 425 -28.68 -15.97 8.37
N VAL A 426 -28.72 -14.82 7.71
CA VAL A 426 -27.96 -13.62 8.07
C VAL A 426 -28.21 -13.23 9.52
N LYS A 427 -29.45 -13.39 10.00
CA LYS A 427 -29.81 -13.08 11.39
C LYS A 427 -29.11 -14.02 12.37
N GLU A 428 -28.96 -15.28 12.02
CA GLU A 428 -28.25 -16.25 12.84
C GLU A 428 -26.76 -15.94 12.88
N ALA A 429 -26.14 -15.56 11.76
CA ALA A 429 -24.73 -15.19 11.72
C ALA A 429 -24.45 -13.90 12.54
N VAL A 430 -25.28 -12.86 12.38
CA VAL A 430 -25.19 -11.62 13.18
C VAL A 430 -25.36 -11.92 14.67
N SER A 431 -26.39 -12.74 15.02
CA SER A 431 -26.63 -13.14 16.39
C SER A 431 -25.46 -13.93 16.98
N SER A 432 -24.81 -14.80 16.19
CA SER A 432 -23.65 -15.57 16.60
C SER A 432 -22.49 -14.67 17.06
N PHE A 433 -22.17 -13.61 16.34
CA PHE A 433 -21.16 -12.65 16.77
C PHE A 433 -21.58 -11.83 17.99
N LEU A 434 -22.82 -11.34 18.03
CA LEU A 434 -23.32 -10.55 19.17
C LEU A 434 -23.43 -11.37 20.46
N CYS A 435 -23.70 -12.66 20.38
CA CYS A 435 -23.84 -13.55 21.52
C CYS A 435 -22.52 -14.21 21.96
N LEU A 436 -21.42 -14.03 21.21
CA LEU A 436 -20.11 -14.57 21.58
C LEU A 436 -19.66 -14.10 22.95
N VAL A 437 -19.75 -12.80 23.22
CA VAL A 437 -19.39 -12.23 24.53
C VAL A 437 -20.58 -12.43 25.49
N PRO A 438 -20.41 -13.19 26.59
CA PRO A 438 -21.47 -13.42 27.56
C PRO A 438 -21.93 -12.12 28.24
N SER A 439 -23.19 -12.11 28.69
CA SER A 439 -23.81 -10.94 29.36
C SER A 439 -23.04 -10.48 30.61
N GLU A 440 -22.44 -11.42 31.33
CA GLU A 440 -21.70 -11.18 32.57
C GLU A 440 -20.45 -10.35 32.38
N VAL A 441 -19.89 -10.36 31.16
CA VAL A 441 -18.66 -9.64 30.79
C VAL A 441 -18.92 -8.49 29.78
N LYS A 442 -20.18 -8.21 29.48
CA LYS A 442 -20.56 -7.06 28.62
C LYS A 442 -20.64 -5.78 29.43
N THR A 443 -20.07 -4.72 28.88
CA THR A 443 -20.13 -3.36 29.46
C THR A 443 -21.27 -2.53 28.92
N SER A 444 -21.75 -2.82 27.73
CA SER A 444 -22.80 -2.07 27.03
C SER A 444 -24.18 -2.11 27.75
N LEU A 445 -24.39 -3.06 28.65
CA LEU A 445 -25.60 -3.16 29.44
C LEU A 445 -25.74 -2.07 30.53
N TYR A 446 -24.62 -1.42 30.90
CA TYR A 446 -24.54 -0.50 32.05
C TYR A 446 -24.36 0.97 31.64
N LEU A 447 -24.22 1.25 30.35
CA LEU A 447 -24.03 2.59 29.82
C LEU A 447 -25.12 2.87 28.79
N GLU A 448 -25.73 4.07 28.85
CA GLU A 448 -26.56 4.60 27.76
C GLU A 448 -25.62 4.91 26.58
N GLU A 449 -25.28 3.87 25.82
CA GLU A 449 -24.43 4.02 24.64
C GLU A 449 -25.26 4.29 23.40
N THR A 450 -24.68 5.04 22.47
CA THR A 450 -25.11 5.10 21.08
C THR A 450 -25.36 3.67 20.59
N GLY A 451 -26.59 3.40 20.17
CA GLY A 451 -27.05 2.05 19.88
C GLY A 451 -26.23 1.37 18.77
N TYR A 452 -26.44 0.09 18.60
CA TYR A 452 -25.82 -0.75 17.55
C TYR A 452 -25.91 -0.14 16.14
N ASP A 453 -26.88 0.75 15.91
CA ASP A 453 -27.05 1.50 14.66
C ASP A 453 -25.82 2.29 14.22
N THR A 454 -24.98 2.75 15.17
CA THR A 454 -23.73 3.46 14.84
C THR A 454 -22.73 2.52 14.16
N TYR A 455 -22.58 1.29 14.68
CA TYR A 455 -21.71 0.28 14.05
C TYR A 455 -22.18 -0.09 12.65
N VAL A 456 -23.51 -0.21 12.47
CA VAL A 456 -24.10 -0.51 11.15
C VAL A 456 -23.88 0.66 10.19
N HIS A 457 -24.01 1.90 10.67
CA HIS A 457 -23.75 3.09 9.85
C HIS A 457 -22.28 3.13 9.38
N ASP A 458 -21.34 2.97 10.30
CA ASP A 458 -19.92 3.02 10.00
C ASP A 458 -19.49 1.86 9.09
N ALA A 459 -19.97 0.64 9.38
CA ALA A 459 -19.72 -0.52 8.50
C ALA A 459 -20.27 -0.29 7.09
N LYS A 460 -21.43 0.37 6.94
CA LYS A 460 -22.03 0.69 5.64
C LYS A 460 -21.18 1.69 4.86
N VAL A 461 -20.71 2.76 5.50
CA VAL A 461 -19.83 3.76 4.87
C VAL A 461 -18.53 3.12 4.38
N LEU A 462 -17.84 2.38 5.26
CA LEU A 462 -16.58 1.71 4.94
C LEU A 462 -16.75 0.62 3.87
N PHE A 463 -17.85 -0.15 3.91
CA PHE A 463 -18.11 -1.16 2.88
C PHE A 463 -18.40 -0.53 1.51
N GLN A 464 -19.13 0.57 1.47
CA GLN A 464 -19.39 1.30 0.22
C GLN A 464 -18.08 1.87 -0.36
N GLU A 465 -17.23 2.45 0.48
CA GLU A 465 -15.91 2.91 0.07
C GLU A 465 -15.06 1.76 -0.48
N CYS A 466 -15.02 0.63 0.23
CA CYS A 466 -14.33 -0.57 -0.23
C CYS A 466 -14.84 -1.03 -1.61
N CYS A 467 -16.16 -1.12 -1.79
CA CYS A 467 -16.76 -1.52 -3.07
C CYS A 467 -16.38 -0.57 -4.23
N VAL A 468 -16.30 0.73 -3.98
CA VAL A 468 -15.84 1.71 -4.99
C VAL A 468 -14.38 1.48 -5.34
N ASN A 469 -13.51 1.28 -4.35
CA ASN A 469 -12.08 1.05 -4.55
C ASN A 469 -11.79 -0.22 -5.34
N VAL A 470 -12.61 -1.27 -5.17
CA VAL A 470 -12.42 -2.58 -5.81
C VAL A 470 -13.40 -2.85 -6.97
N ALA A 471 -14.14 -1.85 -7.43
CA ALA A 471 -15.19 -2.02 -8.45
C ALA A 471 -14.69 -2.62 -9.77
N HIS A 472 -13.40 -2.45 -10.08
CA HIS A 472 -12.76 -2.97 -11.29
C HIS A 472 -12.09 -4.34 -11.08
N TRP A 473 -12.10 -4.86 -9.84
CA TRP A 473 -11.52 -6.17 -9.55
C TRP A 473 -12.50 -7.28 -9.91
N THR A 474 -11.96 -8.40 -10.41
CA THR A 474 -12.76 -9.59 -10.71
C THR A 474 -12.63 -10.60 -9.58
N TRP A 475 -13.78 -11.01 -9.03
CA TRP A 475 -13.82 -12.03 -7.99
C TRP A 475 -14.14 -13.41 -8.58
N PRO A 476 -13.46 -14.47 -8.13
CA PRO A 476 -13.82 -15.81 -8.53
C PRO A 476 -15.24 -16.16 -8.05
N GLN A 477 -15.99 -16.88 -8.87
CA GLN A 477 -17.20 -17.51 -8.38
C GLN A 477 -16.82 -18.62 -7.39
N VAL A 478 -17.60 -18.77 -6.31
CA VAL A 478 -17.39 -19.84 -5.33
C VAL A 478 -17.53 -21.18 -6.06
N GLN A 479 -16.41 -21.83 -6.31
CA GLN A 479 -16.39 -23.18 -6.86
C GLN A 479 -16.47 -24.19 -5.71
N PRO A 480 -17.14 -25.34 -5.92
CA PRO A 480 -17.05 -26.43 -4.96
C PRO A 480 -15.58 -26.82 -4.78
N PRO A 481 -15.16 -27.20 -3.55
CA PRO A 481 -13.78 -27.57 -3.29
C PRO A 481 -13.32 -28.68 -4.24
N GLN A 482 -12.20 -28.46 -4.93
CA GLN A 482 -11.68 -29.40 -5.90
C GLN A 482 -11.35 -30.74 -5.24
N LYS A 483 -11.63 -31.86 -5.93
CA LYS A 483 -11.25 -33.20 -5.47
C LYS A 483 -9.72 -33.29 -5.45
N THR A 484 -9.10 -33.02 -4.32
CA THR A 484 -7.67 -33.25 -4.16
C THR A 484 -7.39 -34.71 -3.85
N SER A 485 -6.26 -35.21 -4.38
CA SER A 485 -5.69 -36.51 -4.06
C SER A 485 -5.53 -36.71 -2.54
N PRO A 486 -5.60 -37.92 -2.00
CA PRO A 486 -5.38 -38.16 -0.56
C PRO A 486 -4.02 -37.74 -0.02
N ALA A 487 -3.12 -37.26 -0.87
CA ALA A 487 -1.81 -36.67 -0.51
C ALA A 487 -1.79 -35.14 -0.61
N ALA A 488 -2.95 -34.45 -0.51
CA ALA A 488 -2.96 -33.00 -0.55
C ALA A 488 -2.24 -32.41 0.68
N PRO A 489 -1.42 -31.36 0.49
CA PRO A 489 -0.75 -30.70 1.60
C PRO A 489 -1.79 -30.14 2.58
N GLN A 490 -1.46 -30.19 3.87
CA GLN A 490 -2.26 -29.59 4.94
C GLN A 490 -2.51 -28.12 4.64
N PHE A 491 -3.72 -27.61 4.90
CA PHE A 491 -4.06 -26.20 4.72
C PHE A 491 -3.07 -25.29 5.47
N TYR A 492 -2.64 -24.24 4.80
CA TYR A 492 -1.82 -23.19 5.37
C TYR A 492 -2.45 -21.82 5.10
N GLU A 493 -2.87 -21.13 6.15
CA GLU A 493 -3.58 -19.84 6.09
C GLU A 493 -2.74 -18.65 5.61
N GLY A 494 -1.44 -18.86 5.43
CA GLY A 494 -0.49 -17.80 5.12
C GLY A 494 0.04 -17.08 6.35
N ARG A 495 1.32 -16.67 6.29
CA ARG A 495 2.01 -16.08 7.44
C ARG A 495 1.33 -14.82 7.97
N PHE A 496 0.74 -13.99 7.10
CA PHE A 496 0.08 -12.76 7.50
C PHE A 496 -1.17 -13.02 8.38
N LEU A 497 -2.08 -13.87 7.91
CA LEU A 497 -3.25 -14.25 8.72
C LEU A 497 -2.85 -15.00 9.99
N GLN A 498 -1.82 -15.85 9.91
CA GLN A 498 -1.29 -16.55 11.06
C GLN A 498 -0.89 -15.59 12.17
N VAL A 499 -0.09 -14.56 11.85
CA VAL A 499 0.35 -13.55 12.82
C VAL A 499 -0.84 -12.76 13.37
N LEU A 500 -1.81 -12.39 12.53
CA LEU A 500 -3.01 -11.68 13.00
C LEU A 500 -3.84 -12.52 13.96
N PHE A 501 -4.05 -13.81 13.67
CA PHE A 501 -4.82 -14.71 14.52
C PHE A 501 -4.07 -15.04 15.83
N ASP A 502 -2.75 -15.19 15.76
CA ASP A 502 -1.92 -15.40 16.96
C ASP A 502 -1.96 -14.18 17.89
N ARG A 503 -1.90 -12.96 17.32
CA ARG A 503 -2.08 -11.72 18.09
C ARG A 503 -3.50 -11.59 18.64
N LEU A 504 -4.53 -11.92 17.86
CA LEU A 504 -5.92 -11.91 18.33
C LEU A 504 -6.12 -12.90 19.49
N ALA A 505 -5.52 -14.09 19.42
CA ALA A 505 -5.56 -15.07 20.49
C ALA A 505 -4.94 -14.54 21.80
N GLN A 506 -4.04 -13.57 21.73
CA GLN A 506 -3.41 -12.91 22.87
C GLN A 506 -4.12 -11.64 23.35
N ILE A 507 -5.31 -11.32 22.85
CA ILE A 507 -6.04 -10.06 23.09
C ILE A 507 -6.20 -9.72 24.57
N LEU A 508 -6.25 -10.71 25.45
CA LEU A 508 -6.36 -10.56 26.92
C LEU A 508 -5.00 -10.32 27.61
N HIS A 509 -3.87 -10.48 26.90
CA HIS A 509 -2.52 -10.49 27.43
C HIS A 509 -1.55 -9.54 26.74
N GLN A 510 -2.05 -8.65 25.90
CA GLN A 510 -1.25 -7.67 25.16
C GLN A 510 -1.82 -6.26 25.30
N PRO A 511 -1.02 -5.20 25.05
CA PRO A 511 -1.45 -3.81 25.22
C PRO A 511 -2.65 -3.41 24.39
N TYR A 512 -3.45 -2.50 24.91
CA TYR A 512 -4.64 -1.93 24.28
C TYR A 512 -4.38 -1.44 22.84
N ALA A 513 -3.26 -0.74 22.60
CA ALA A 513 -2.91 -0.21 21.28
C ALA A 513 -2.68 -1.32 20.24
N VAL A 514 -2.08 -2.46 20.66
CA VAL A 514 -1.89 -3.63 19.78
C VAL A 514 -3.24 -4.26 19.46
N ASN A 515 -4.11 -4.42 20.48
CA ASN A 515 -5.45 -4.96 20.30
C ASN A 515 -6.26 -4.17 19.28
N LEU A 516 -6.30 -2.84 19.42
CA LEU A 516 -7.00 -1.95 18.47
C LEU A 516 -6.48 -2.11 17.05
N GLN A 517 -5.17 -2.19 16.89
CA GLN A 517 -4.59 -2.25 15.56
C GLN A 517 -4.81 -3.61 14.88
N VAL A 518 -4.75 -4.72 15.63
CA VAL A 518 -5.04 -6.07 15.11
C VAL A 518 -6.49 -6.18 14.69
N THR A 519 -7.44 -5.74 15.53
CA THR A 519 -8.87 -5.79 15.22
C THR A 519 -9.20 -4.89 14.03
N SER A 520 -8.60 -3.69 13.92
CA SER A 520 -8.77 -2.80 12.77
C SER A 520 -8.32 -3.44 11.45
N VAL A 521 -7.16 -4.11 11.41
CA VAL A 521 -6.70 -4.83 10.21
C VAL A 521 -7.67 -5.95 9.83
N LEU A 522 -8.13 -6.73 10.80
CA LEU A 522 -9.08 -7.84 10.56
C LEU A 522 -10.44 -7.32 10.09
N SER A 523 -10.96 -6.23 10.66
CA SER A 523 -12.21 -5.58 10.21
C SER A 523 -12.08 -5.09 8.77
N ARG A 524 -10.95 -4.48 8.40
CA ARG A 524 -10.70 -4.06 7.00
C ARG A 524 -10.68 -5.23 6.03
N LEU A 525 -10.04 -6.34 6.40
CA LEU A 525 -10.07 -7.57 5.59
C LEU A 525 -11.48 -8.12 5.45
N ALA A 526 -12.27 -8.08 6.53
CA ALA A 526 -13.66 -8.55 6.53
C ALA A 526 -14.59 -7.70 5.65
N LEU A 527 -14.26 -6.43 5.39
CA LEU A 527 -15.05 -5.54 4.51
C LEU A 527 -14.96 -5.92 3.03
N PHE A 528 -13.90 -6.59 2.56
CA PHE A 528 -13.77 -6.92 1.14
C PHE A 528 -14.92 -7.81 0.65
N PRO A 529 -15.51 -7.49 -0.54
CA PRO A 529 -16.62 -8.27 -1.11
C PRO A 529 -16.19 -9.60 -1.73
N HIS A 530 -15.03 -10.17 -1.31
CA HIS A 530 -14.51 -11.44 -1.80
C HIS A 530 -15.22 -12.61 -1.11
N PRO A 531 -15.72 -13.62 -1.86
CA PRO A 531 -16.49 -14.72 -1.28
C PRO A 531 -15.70 -15.56 -0.28
N HIS A 532 -14.45 -15.92 -0.57
CA HIS A 532 -13.64 -16.72 0.36
C HIS A 532 -13.25 -15.95 1.62
N LEU A 533 -13.03 -14.62 1.54
CA LEU A 533 -12.81 -13.82 2.74
C LEU A 533 -14.08 -13.73 3.60
N HIS A 534 -15.24 -13.59 2.96
CA HIS A 534 -16.50 -13.59 3.68
C HIS A 534 -16.72 -14.91 4.41
N GLU A 535 -16.51 -16.03 3.72
CA GLU A 535 -16.64 -17.37 4.28
C GLU A 535 -15.64 -17.59 5.43
N TYR A 536 -14.36 -17.31 5.20
CA TYR A 536 -13.28 -17.62 6.15
C TYR A 536 -13.28 -16.70 7.39
N LEU A 537 -13.70 -15.44 7.25
CA LEU A 537 -13.68 -14.47 8.36
C LEU A 537 -15.05 -14.29 9.02
N LEU A 538 -16.15 -14.45 8.29
CA LEU A 538 -17.47 -14.02 8.74
C LEU A 538 -18.53 -15.13 8.81
N ASP A 539 -18.22 -16.37 8.38
CA ASP A 539 -19.15 -17.49 8.51
C ASP A 539 -18.90 -18.27 9.82
N PRO A 540 -19.82 -18.18 10.81
CA PRO A 540 -19.67 -18.89 12.07
C PRO A 540 -19.96 -20.41 11.97
N TYR A 541 -20.59 -20.83 10.87
CA TYR A 541 -21.03 -22.23 10.67
C TYR A 541 -20.19 -23.01 9.65
N LEU A 542 -19.08 -22.42 9.22
CA LEU A 542 -18.18 -23.06 8.26
C LEU A 542 -17.67 -24.41 8.81
N PRO A 543 -17.94 -25.53 8.14
CA PRO A 543 -17.39 -26.81 8.54
C PRO A 543 -15.88 -26.83 8.29
N LEU A 544 -15.09 -26.85 9.35
CA LEU A 544 -13.63 -26.77 9.23
C LEU A 544 -13.00 -28.16 9.11
N ALA A 545 -12.00 -28.26 8.24
CA ALA A 545 -11.13 -29.42 8.17
C ALA A 545 -10.28 -29.52 9.47
N PRO A 546 -9.88 -30.73 9.88
CA PRO A 546 -9.09 -30.94 11.09
C PRO A 546 -7.81 -30.09 11.08
N GLY A 547 -7.51 -29.44 12.22
CA GLY A 547 -6.34 -28.57 12.38
C GLY A 547 -6.45 -27.19 11.75
N CYS A 548 -7.57 -26.85 11.06
CA CYS A 548 -7.83 -25.52 10.53
C CYS A 548 -8.51 -24.62 11.56
N ARG A 549 -8.28 -23.32 11.42
CA ARG A 549 -8.94 -22.28 12.24
C ARG A 549 -9.50 -21.18 11.35
N THR A 550 -10.53 -20.49 11.83
CA THR A 550 -11.13 -19.28 11.24
C THR A 550 -11.12 -18.17 12.26
N LEU A 551 -11.46 -16.95 11.84
CA LEU A 551 -11.61 -15.84 12.78
C LEU A 551 -12.61 -16.19 13.89
N PHE A 552 -13.76 -16.77 13.54
CA PHE A 552 -14.79 -17.14 14.52
C PHE A 552 -14.29 -18.19 15.53
N SER A 553 -13.56 -19.22 15.08
CA SER A 553 -13.00 -20.25 15.98
C SER A 553 -11.94 -19.70 16.93
N VAL A 554 -11.13 -18.71 16.49
CA VAL A 554 -10.16 -18.02 17.36
C VAL A 554 -10.90 -17.22 18.44
N LEU A 555 -11.98 -16.50 18.06
CA LEU A 555 -12.80 -15.75 19.02
C LEU A 555 -13.44 -16.66 20.07
N ILE A 556 -14.01 -17.82 19.68
CA ILE A 556 -14.56 -18.80 20.64
C ILE A 556 -13.50 -19.22 21.65
N ARG A 557 -12.28 -19.52 21.20
CA ARG A 557 -11.19 -19.94 22.11
C ARG A 557 -10.81 -18.82 23.08
N VAL A 558 -10.74 -17.58 22.62
CA VAL A 558 -10.48 -16.40 23.47
C VAL A 558 -11.59 -16.22 24.52
N ILE A 559 -12.85 -16.38 24.12
CA ILE A 559 -13.99 -16.28 25.05
C ILE A 559 -13.94 -17.38 26.12
N GLY A 560 -13.60 -18.62 25.71
CA GLY A 560 -13.40 -19.71 26.67
C GLY A 560 -12.33 -19.39 27.74
N SER A 561 -11.18 -18.85 27.31
CA SER A 561 -10.13 -18.39 28.21
C SER A 561 -10.58 -17.23 29.11
N LEU A 562 -11.33 -16.28 28.54
CA LEU A 562 -11.90 -15.14 29.28
C LEU A 562 -12.84 -15.61 30.39
N MET A 563 -13.78 -16.51 30.10
CA MET A 563 -14.73 -17.00 31.11
C MET A 563 -14.03 -17.71 32.26
N HIS A 564 -13.02 -18.51 31.96
CA HIS A 564 -12.21 -19.16 32.99
C HIS A 564 -11.47 -18.15 33.88
N THR A 565 -11.00 -17.04 33.30
CA THR A 565 -10.26 -16.01 34.05
C THR A 565 -11.19 -15.06 34.80
N ALA A 566 -12.33 -14.67 34.22
CA ALA A 566 -13.28 -13.74 34.78
C ALA A 566 -13.82 -14.21 36.14
N HIS A 567 -14.10 -15.53 36.29
CA HIS A 567 -14.54 -16.12 37.55
C HIS A 567 -13.52 -16.05 38.69
N ARG A 568 -12.24 -15.82 38.39
CA ARG A 568 -11.15 -15.73 39.37
C ARG A 568 -10.87 -14.31 39.84
N ILE A 569 -11.43 -13.31 39.17
CA ILE A 569 -11.21 -11.90 39.49
C ILE A 569 -12.36 -11.38 40.34
N THR A 570 -12.04 -10.90 41.54
CA THR A 570 -13.02 -10.24 42.41
C THR A 570 -13.49 -8.93 41.78
N ASP A 571 -14.78 -8.63 41.87
CA ASP A 571 -15.41 -7.41 41.38
C ASP A 571 -15.16 -7.16 39.86
N PHE A 572 -15.08 -8.23 39.06
CA PHE A 572 -14.76 -8.18 37.65
C PHE A 572 -15.61 -7.15 36.89
N SER A 573 -16.95 -7.19 37.02
CA SER A 573 -17.85 -6.29 36.32
C SER A 573 -17.69 -4.83 36.73
N ALA A 574 -17.44 -4.55 38.02
CA ALA A 574 -17.22 -3.20 38.52
C ALA A 574 -15.88 -2.62 37.98
N ASN A 575 -14.83 -3.43 38.01
CA ASN A 575 -13.53 -3.04 37.46
C ASN A 575 -13.59 -2.84 35.93
N LEU A 576 -14.29 -3.71 35.21
CA LEU A 576 -14.49 -3.59 33.77
C LEU A 576 -15.18 -2.27 33.39
N LEU A 577 -16.24 -1.91 34.12
CA LEU A 577 -16.95 -0.65 33.93
C LEU A 577 -16.07 0.56 34.24
N LEU A 578 -15.24 0.46 35.28
CA LEU A 578 -14.29 1.52 35.65
C LEU A 578 -13.24 1.74 34.54
N VAL A 579 -12.64 0.64 34.02
CA VAL A 579 -11.69 0.72 32.90
C VAL A 579 -12.35 1.33 31.66
N ARG A 580 -13.60 0.95 31.33
CA ARG A 580 -14.31 1.53 30.22
C ARG A 580 -14.51 3.05 30.37
N ARG A 581 -14.93 3.50 31.56
CA ARG A 581 -15.06 4.94 31.85
C ARG A 581 -13.73 5.69 31.75
N LYS A 582 -12.64 5.05 32.17
CA LYS A 582 -11.28 5.59 32.03
C LYS A 582 -10.89 5.75 30.57
N LEU A 583 -11.12 4.73 29.73
CA LEU A 583 -10.87 4.79 28.28
C LEU A 583 -11.71 5.88 27.58
N MET A 584 -12.90 6.17 28.09
CA MET A 584 -13.76 7.25 27.61
C MET A 584 -13.35 8.64 28.13
N GLY A 585 -12.33 8.74 29.00
CA GLY A 585 -11.89 9.99 29.60
C GLY A 585 -12.84 10.54 30.67
N LEU A 586 -13.77 9.73 31.20
CA LEU A 586 -14.76 10.12 32.20
C LEU A 586 -14.25 10.03 33.65
N VAL A 587 -13.10 9.38 33.86
CA VAL A 587 -12.45 9.19 35.16
C VAL A 587 -10.97 9.45 35.02
N SER A 588 -10.37 10.14 36.03
CA SER A 588 -8.93 10.43 36.06
C SER A 588 -8.07 9.18 36.33
N ASP A 589 -6.82 9.23 35.88
CA ASP A 589 -5.86 8.11 35.93
C ASP A 589 -5.28 7.79 37.32
N GLU A 590 -5.83 8.35 38.39
CA GLU A 590 -5.17 8.38 39.70
C GLU A 590 -5.07 7.05 40.44
N HIS A 591 -5.77 5.99 40.01
CA HIS A 591 -5.76 4.71 40.73
C HIS A 591 -5.35 3.55 39.79
N PRO A 592 -4.34 2.74 40.15
CA PRO A 592 -4.02 1.53 39.41
C PRO A 592 -5.15 0.51 39.59
N ILE A 593 -5.71 0.08 38.45
CA ILE A 593 -6.75 -0.96 38.43
C ILE A 593 -6.06 -2.31 38.24
N GLY A 594 -6.37 -3.29 39.13
CA GLY A 594 -5.89 -4.66 38.96
C GLY A 594 -6.38 -5.26 37.63
N HIS A 595 -5.50 -6.02 36.96
CA HIS A 595 -5.81 -6.68 35.68
C HIS A 595 -6.22 -5.73 34.53
N GLN A 596 -5.76 -4.47 34.54
CA GLN A 596 -6.16 -3.45 33.57
C GLN A 596 -6.01 -3.93 32.12
N MET A 597 -4.88 -4.55 31.74
CA MET A 597 -4.61 -5.04 30.39
C MET A 597 -5.66 -6.06 29.93
N LEU A 598 -6.04 -7.01 30.79
CA LEU A 598 -7.08 -7.99 30.51
C LEU A 598 -8.43 -7.30 30.30
N LEU A 599 -8.80 -6.37 31.19
CA LEU A 599 -10.07 -5.64 31.12
C LEU A 599 -10.16 -4.76 29.87
N GLU A 600 -9.06 -4.10 29.48
CA GLU A 600 -8.96 -3.38 28.21
C GLU A 600 -9.15 -4.33 27.02
N GLY A 601 -8.54 -5.52 27.07
CA GLY A 601 -8.70 -6.56 26.04
C GLY A 601 -10.15 -7.03 25.90
N VAL A 602 -10.87 -7.18 27.02
CA VAL A 602 -12.30 -7.56 27.03
C VAL A 602 -13.15 -6.48 26.36
N ILE A 603 -12.88 -5.20 26.64
CA ILE A 603 -13.60 -4.09 26.01
C ILE A 603 -13.37 -4.10 24.50
N VAL A 604 -12.13 -4.23 24.04
CA VAL A 604 -11.82 -4.30 22.60
C VAL A 604 -12.50 -5.51 21.96
N LEU A 605 -12.51 -6.66 22.62
CA LEU A 605 -13.17 -7.87 22.13
C LEU A 605 -14.69 -7.68 21.95
N GLU A 606 -15.36 -7.05 22.93
CA GLU A 606 -16.79 -6.73 22.85
C GLU A 606 -17.09 -5.82 21.65
N GLU A 607 -16.31 -4.73 21.49
CA GLU A 607 -16.48 -3.79 20.39
C GLU A 607 -16.20 -4.44 19.04
N PHE A 608 -15.16 -5.27 18.94
CA PHE A 608 -14.81 -5.99 17.72
C PHE A 608 -15.91 -6.98 17.29
N CYS A 609 -16.53 -7.71 18.23
CA CYS A 609 -17.65 -8.59 17.90
C CYS A 609 -18.87 -7.80 17.37
N LYS A 610 -19.17 -6.61 17.93
CA LYS A 610 -20.23 -5.73 17.42
C LYS A 610 -19.93 -5.24 16.01
N GLU A 611 -18.67 -4.86 15.75
CA GLU A 611 -18.21 -4.41 14.43
C GLU A 611 -18.32 -5.53 13.39
N LEU A 612 -17.86 -6.75 13.70
CA LEU A 612 -17.99 -7.90 12.80
C LEU A 612 -19.46 -8.23 12.50
N ALA A 613 -20.32 -8.21 13.51
CA ALA A 613 -21.76 -8.40 13.33
C ALA A 613 -22.37 -7.36 12.39
N ALA A 614 -21.97 -6.09 12.53
CA ALA A 614 -22.42 -5.01 11.65
C ALA A 614 -21.93 -5.20 10.21
N ILE A 615 -20.67 -5.64 10.01
CA ILE A 615 -20.12 -5.95 8.69
C ILE A 615 -20.90 -7.09 8.02
N VAL A 616 -21.22 -8.17 8.76
CA VAL A 616 -22.04 -9.28 8.25
C VAL A 616 -23.40 -8.77 7.78
N PHE A 617 -24.07 -7.97 8.63
CA PHE A 617 -25.37 -7.39 8.31
C PHE A 617 -25.36 -6.53 7.05
N VAL A 618 -24.42 -5.59 6.95
CA VAL A 618 -24.29 -4.66 5.82
C VAL A 618 -23.96 -5.40 4.51
N LYS A 619 -23.03 -6.34 4.55
CA LYS A 619 -22.65 -7.12 3.35
C LYS A 619 -23.78 -7.96 2.83
N SER A 620 -24.65 -8.46 3.69
CA SER A 620 -25.82 -9.25 3.33
C SER A 620 -26.97 -8.40 2.80
N ALA A 621 -27.24 -7.26 3.44
CA ALA A 621 -28.30 -6.34 3.03
C ALA A 621 -28.04 -5.71 1.64
N LEU A 622 -26.76 -5.48 1.28
CA LEU A 622 -26.40 -4.87 0.00
C LEU A 622 -26.23 -5.88 -1.15
N LYS A 623 -26.12 -7.19 -0.85
CA LYS A 623 -26.10 -8.25 -1.89
C LYS A 623 -27.49 -8.50 -2.52
N GLY A 624 -28.61 -8.03 -1.95
CA GLY A 624 -29.98 -8.23 -2.44
C GLY A 624 -30.37 -9.69 -2.66
N PRO A 625 -31.65 -10.06 -2.72
CA PRO A 625 -32.06 -11.41 -3.06
C PRO A 625 -31.61 -11.75 -4.50
N PRO A 626 -31.10 -12.97 -4.77
CA PRO A 626 -30.71 -13.39 -6.10
C PRO A 626 -31.95 -13.36 -7.02
N GLY A 627 -32.03 -12.38 -7.93
CA GLY A 627 -33.12 -12.32 -8.90
C GLY A 627 -33.58 -10.93 -9.35
N GLN A 628 -33.13 -9.82 -8.74
CA GLN A 628 -33.47 -8.49 -9.27
C GLN A 628 -32.27 -7.88 -10.00
N SER A 629 -32.21 -8.12 -11.32
CA SER A 629 -31.40 -7.37 -12.25
C SER A 629 -31.74 -5.88 -12.17
N ARG A 630 -30.73 -5.03 -11.89
CA ARG A 630 -30.84 -3.57 -11.96
C ARG A 630 -31.45 -3.16 -13.29
N PRO A 631 -32.45 -2.26 -13.32
CA PRO A 631 -32.91 -1.70 -14.57
C PRO A 631 -31.76 -0.92 -15.23
N HIS A 632 -31.52 -1.21 -16.51
CA HIS A 632 -30.62 -0.46 -17.36
C HIS A 632 -30.95 1.04 -17.29
N ALA A 633 -29.95 1.85 -16.93
CA ALA A 633 -30.03 3.28 -17.09
C ALA A 633 -30.17 3.60 -18.61
N PRO A 634 -31.09 4.50 -19.01
CA PRO A 634 -31.23 4.88 -20.41
C PRO A 634 -29.98 5.64 -20.86
N SER A 635 -29.43 5.25 -22.01
CA SER A 635 -28.37 5.96 -22.72
C SER A 635 -28.81 7.38 -23.04
N PRO A 636 -27.97 8.43 -22.85
CA PRO A 636 -28.28 9.75 -23.33
C PRO A 636 -28.20 9.78 -24.86
N SER A 637 -29.30 10.17 -25.48
CA SER A 637 -29.42 10.55 -26.90
C SER A 637 -28.76 11.90 -27.16
#